data_c575ebfdf32f13cae76262aaec309169
#
_entry.id   c575ebfdf32f13cae76262aaec309169
#
_cell.length_a   1.000
_cell.length_b   1.000
_cell.length_c   1.000
_cell.angle_alpha   90.00
_cell.angle_beta   90.00
_cell.angle_gamma   90.00
#
_symmetry.space_group_name_H-M   'P 1'
#
loop_
_entity.id
_entity.type
_entity.pdbx_description
1 polymer ?
#
loop_
_entity_poly.entity_id
_entity_poly.type
_entity_poly.pdbx_seq_one_letter_code
_entity_poly.pdbx_strand_id
1 'polypeptide(L)'
;MKVESVTFEHHQKEENLGIGESTPRISWKVVGETPNWTQTSYEIQIERDVTHSPVLEQFRVGSSESVLVRWRTAPLRSREVVRLRVRVTGSDSETTDWSDTVQVEAGLLCREDWTAHMVAAQQIITVNDNLRPTYFRKAFELADHVAGARLYITCHGLYEAFINGVRVGNHVMAPGWTSYKHHLSYQTYDVGNLLKKGTNVIGVEVGEGWHCGRLGWDRGNRFVYADRLAVLAQLNVGFSNGKSAIIGSDETWKTSGGPTVSSEIYDGEDYDAAFEIPGWSTASVDDGKWSSVTKIDFPTGKLQDFAQNLVGRLRVRASGPKGQKIVFTHTEVLENGEVATRPLRDCKATDSLTLGSKAIIWEPKFTFHGFRYVQVENWPSNHGEPFLGDIEAVVIHTDMKQTGWFECSDLMVNRLHENIRWGMRGNFVSIPTDCPQRDERLGWTGDIQVFSPTASFLYNTSGMLSGWLKDLAVEQIKDFNGVVPLVVPIIKPGELTFPRAAWSDAAIIVPWDLYQAFGDRKLLYDQYESMEQWLKKGLDRQPNGLWNPFSFQYGDWLDPDAPPNDPAGGKTDSQLVANAYLAQITYLISKVAKILNLSEARHWAFQAEQIKQLFRAKYINSSGTLDNDSMTALSLALSYNLLLPDQIPLAIKRLEQVVHASSFKISTGFVGTPLILPALTAAGNTQLAYRMLLERSCPSWLYPITMGATTMWERWDSMLPDGSINPGSMTSFNHYALGSVGAWLHSTVGGISSADPGWKVVRFEPVPGGTISWAKVRFEGPYGVVKCEWAVDGKRFKMRATVPPNSTGEVKLPGSKGVHRVGSGTHEYSVVYTPEPWPPKAT
;
A
#
# COMPACT_ATOMS: atom_id res chain seq x y z
N MET A 1 -24.01 -1.63 25.43
CA MET A 1 -22.82 -1.23 24.62
C MET A 1 -21.58 -1.83 25.26
N LYS A 2 -20.51 -2.12 24.46
CA LYS A 2 -19.23 -2.68 24.93
C LYS A 2 -18.10 -2.05 24.12
N VAL A 3 -16.96 -1.79 24.77
CA VAL A 3 -15.69 -1.48 24.08
C VAL A 3 -15.06 -2.79 23.60
N GLU A 4 -14.94 -2.99 22.30
CA GLU A 4 -14.52 -4.28 21.72
C GLU A 4 -13.02 -4.35 21.45
N SER A 5 -12.45 -3.27 20.92
CA SER A 5 -11.03 -3.24 20.57
C SER A 5 -10.40 -1.92 20.97
N VAL A 6 -9.19 -2.00 21.51
CA VAL A 6 -8.33 -0.86 21.78
C VAL A 6 -7.03 -1.06 21.01
N THR A 7 -6.62 -0.04 20.25
CA THR A 7 -5.46 -0.06 19.36
C THR A 7 -4.63 1.21 19.53
N PHE A 8 -3.38 1.18 19.07
CA PHE A 8 -2.44 2.29 19.17
C PHE A 8 -1.98 2.73 17.78
N GLU A 9 -1.99 4.05 17.54
CA GLU A 9 -1.69 4.63 16.22
C GLU A 9 -2.47 3.92 15.11
N HIS A 10 -1.78 3.35 14.13
CA HIS A 10 -2.33 2.58 13.03
C HIS A 10 -2.03 1.08 13.13
N HIS A 11 -1.48 0.62 14.29
CA HIS A 11 -1.17 -0.78 14.53
C HIS A 11 -2.44 -1.61 14.70
N GLN A 12 -2.39 -2.86 14.26
CA GLN A 12 -3.44 -3.84 14.53
C GLN A 12 -3.39 -4.30 15.99
N LYS A 13 -4.44 -4.94 16.48
CA LYS A 13 -4.58 -5.32 17.90
C LYS A 13 -3.42 -6.19 18.41
N GLU A 14 -2.84 -7.00 17.54
CA GLU A 14 -1.76 -7.93 17.85
C GLU A 14 -0.35 -7.32 17.69
N GLU A 15 -0.23 -6.11 17.17
CA GLU A 15 1.03 -5.45 16.78
C GLU A 15 1.50 -4.39 17.79
N ASN A 16 1.24 -4.60 19.06
CA ASN A 16 1.56 -3.62 20.12
C ASN A 16 2.96 -3.82 20.73
N LEU A 17 3.84 -4.59 20.09
CA LEU A 17 5.20 -4.89 20.52
C LEU A 17 6.21 -4.03 19.74
N GLY A 18 7.01 -3.26 20.47
CA GLY A 18 8.11 -2.51 19.87
C GLY A 18 7.67 -1.29 19.07
N ILE A 19 6.56 -0.64 19.44
CA ILE A 19 6.09 0.54 18.73
C ILE A 19 7.09 1.71 18.81
N GLY A 20 7.23 2.44 17.72
CA GLY A 20 8.19 3.55 17.58
C GLY A 20 7.73 4.91 18.12
N GLU A 21 6.59 4.97 18.80
CA GLU A 21 6.00 6.24 19.28
C GLU A 21 6.04 6.30 20.82
N SER A 22 6.60 7.39 21.36
CA SER A 22 6.62 7.63 22.81
C SER A 22 5.27 8.10 23.38
N THR A 23 4.40 8.64 22.56
CA THR A 23 3.06 9.12 22.94
C THR A 23 2.01 8.57 21.98
N PRO A 24 1.84 7.23 21.92
CA PRO A 24 0.96 6.61 20.92
C PRO A 24 -0.49 7.02 21.15
N ARG A 25 -1.17 7.47 20.09
CA ARG A 25 -2.59 7.79 20.15
C ARG A 25 -3.41 6.52 20.25
N ILE A 26 -4.51 6.59 20.98
CA ILE A 26 -5.34 5.44 21.34
C ILE A 26 -6.63 5.49 20.54
N SER A 27 -7.04 4.36 19.97
CA SER A 27 -8.35 4.23 19.33
C SER A 27 -9.12 3.06 19.93
N TRP A 28 -10.45 3.17 19.98
CA TRP A 28 -11.33 2.08 20.39
C TRP A 28 -12.61 2.06 19.59
N LYS A 29 -13.16 0.86 19.39
CA LYS A 29 -14.47 0.66 18.77
C LYS A 29 -15.47 0.26 19.82
N VAL A 30 -16.69 0.77 19.67
CA VAL A 30 -17.82 0.41 20.52
C VAL A 30 -18.78 -0.45 19.70
N VAL A 31 -19.26 -1.52 20.27
CA VAL A 31 -20.24 -2.41 19.66
C VAL A 31 -21.46 -2.56 20.55
N GLY A 32 -22.60 -2.86 19.96
CA GLY A 32 -23.86 -3.08 20.63
C GLY A 32 -25.05 -2.69 19.76
N GLU A 33 -26.26 -2.95 20.25
CA GLU A 33 -27.50 -2.80 19.46
C GLU A 33 -28.33 -1.57 19.84
N THR A 34 -27.86 -0.73 20.77
CA THR A 34 -28.59 0.47 21.20
C THR A 34 -28.68 1.48 20.05
N PRO A 35 -29.87 1.78 19.51
CA PRO A 35 -30.03 2.72 18.42
C PRO A 35 -29.68 4.16 18.84
N ASN A 36 -29.18 4.94 17.89
CA ASN A 36 -28.81 6.35 18.06
C ASN A 36 -27.82 6.62 19.19
N TRP A 37 -27.02 5.59 19.53
CA TRP A 37 -26.03 5.70 20.61
C TRP A 37 -24.81 6.51 20.18
N THR A 38 -24.41 7.44 21.04
CA THR A 38 -23.18 8.21 20.89
C THR A 38 -22.41 8.25 22.20
N GLN A 39 -21.10 8.24 22.15
CA GLN A 39 -20.25 8.42 23.32
C GLN A 39 -20.33 9.88 23.80
N THR A 40 -20.49 10.10 25.09
CA THR A 40 -20.47 11.42 25.74
C THR A 40 -19.20 11.63 26.57
N SER A 41 -18.62 10.55 27.12
CA SER A 41 -17.34 10.60 27.82
C SER A 41 -16.64 9.26 27.76
N TYR A 42 -15.35 9.26 28.06
CA TYR A 42 -14.55 8.05 28.22
C TYR A 42 -13.67 8.12 29.46
N GLU A 43 -13.32 6.97 29.99
CA GLU A 43 -12.32 6.81 31.04
C GLU A 43 -11.24 5.88 30.53
N ILE A 44 -9.99 6.27 30.78
CA ILE A 44 -8.81 5.43 30.49
C ILE A 44 -8.09 5.17 31.82
N GLN A 45 -7.72 3.92 32.02
CA GLN A 45 -6.91 3.48 33.12
C GLN A 45 -5.61 2.90 32.58
N ILE A 46 -4.47 3.40 33.06
CA ILE A 46 -3.12 3.04 32.62
C ILE A 46 -2.34 2.53 33.79
N GLU A 47 -1.79 1.35 33.66
CA GLU A 47 -0.89 0.71 34.62
C GLU A 47 0.54 0.73 34.08
N ARG A 48 1.42 1.46 34.76
CA ARG A 48 2.86 1.55 34.48
C ARG A 48 3.67 0.72 35.48
N ASP A 49 4.88 0.37 35.14
CA ASP A 49 5.80 -0.46 35.93
C ASP A 49 5.13 -1.74 36.42
N VAL A 50 4.60 -2.49 35.47
CA VAL A 50 3.82 -3.72 35.70
C VAL A 50 4.59 -4.83 36.43
N THR A 51 5.88 -4.64 36.68
CA THR A 51 6.76 -5.69 37.22
C THR A 51 7.12 -5.53 38.70
N HIS A 52 7.22 -4.31 39.22
CA HIS A 52 7.74 -4.08 40.59
C HIS A 52 6.80 -3.28 41.48
N SER A 53 6.31 -2.14 41.03
CA SER A 53 5.44 -1.26 41.81
C SER A 53 4.48 -0.56 40.85
N PRO A 54 3.40 -1.22 40.43
CA PRO A 54 2.50 -0.68 39.43
C PRO A 54 1.91 0.66 39.89
N VAL A 55 2.10 1.68 39.03
CA VAL A 55 1.50 2.98 39.19
C VAL A 55 0.24 3.02 38.32
N LEU A 56 -0.90 3.21 38.98
CA LEU A 56 -2.19 3.27 38.31
C LEU A 56 -2.58 4.72 38.08
N GLU A 57 -2.66 5.13 36.82
CA GLU A 57 -3.17 6.43 36.39
C GLU A 57 -4.58 6.24 35.84
N GLN A 58 -5.53 7.09 36.24
CA GLN A 58 -6.89 7.04 35.69
C GLN A 58 -7.40 8.46 35.45
N PHE A 59 -8.05 8.66 34.32
CA PHE A 59 -8.65 9.96 33.99
C PHE A 59 -9.94 9.78 33.20
N ARG A 60 -10.86 10.76 33.36
CA ARG A 60 -12.11 10.85 32.63
C ARG A 60 -12.12 12.09 31.73
N VAL A 61 -12.65 11.96 30.52
CA VAL A 61 -12.74 13.06 29.57
C VAL A 61 -14.15 13.11 28.98
N GLY A 62 -14.80 14.27 29.06
CA GLY A 62 -16.05 14.55 28.35
C GLY A 62 -15.79 14.76 26.87
N SER A 63 -15.93 13.70 26.06
CA SER A 63 -15.69 13.76 24.63
C SER A 63 -16.33 12.57 23.91
N SER A 64 -16.79 12.80 22.69
CA SER A 64 -17.26 11.76 21.78
C SER A 64 -16.15 11.16 20.91
N GLU A 65 -14.91 11.62 21.07
CA GLU A 65 -13.77 11.10 20.31
C GLU A 65 -13.38 9.70 20.79
N SER A 66 -13.16 8.80 19.83
CA SER A 66 -12.73 7.42 20.09
C SER A 66 -11.68 6.92 19.10
N VAL A 67 -11.22 7.79 18.20
CA VAL A 67 -10.23 7.48 17.16
C VAL A 67 -9.05 8.42 17.31
N LEU A 68 -7.81 7.86 17.36
CA LEU A 68 -6.55 8.58 17.46
C LEU A 68 -6.52 9.61 18.62
N VAL A 69 -7.13 9.22 19.74
CA VAL A 69 -7.19 10.04 20.97
C VAL A 69 -5.80 10.21 21.54
N ARG A 70 -5.44 11.43 21.88
CA ARG A 70 -4.10 11.78 22.38
C ARG A 70 -3.73 11.02 23.65
N TRP A 71 -2.48 10.55 23.70
CA TRP A 71 -1.83 10.10 24.94
C TRP A 71 -1.78 11.24 25.96
N ARG A 72 -2.25 11.00 27.17
CA ARG A 72 -2.45 12.05 28.19
C ARG A 72 -1.56 11.96 29.40
N THR A 73 -0.73 10.91 29.47
CA THR A 73 0.19 10.71 30.59
C THR A 73 1.64 10.96 30.12
N ALA A 74 2.62 10.71 30.98
CA ALA A 74 4.03 10.84 30.60
C ALA A 74 4.35 10.02 29.33
N PRO A 75 5.22 10.48 28.44
CA PRO A 75 5.69 9.70 27.30
C PRO A 75 6.25 8.33 27.73
N LEU A 76 6.09 7.33 26.88
CA LEU A 76 6.72 6.03 27.05
C LEU A 76 8.23 6.18 26.92
N ARG A 77 8.98 5.44 27.75
CA ARG A 77 10.42 5.24 27.61
C ARG A 77 10.68 4.05 26.69
N SER A 78 11.87 3.98 26.16
CA SER A 78 12.29 2.80 25.39
C SER A 78 12.13 1.53 26.22
N ARG A 79 11.52 0.52 25.61
CA ARG A 79 11.23 -0.79 26.23
C ARG A 79 10.22 -0.74 27.38
N GLU A 80 9.59 0.39 27.62
CA GLU A 80 8.55 0.47 28.64
C GLU A 80 7.31 -0.31 28.22
N VAL A 81 6.83 -1.13 29.13
CA VAL A 81 5.59 -1.90 28.98
C VAL A 81 4.50 -1.23 29.81
N VAL A 82 3.39 -0.92 29.15
CA VAL A 82 2.23 -0.31 29.78
C VAL A 82 1.00 -1.14 29.48
N ARG A 83 0.14 -1.32 30.48
CA ARG A 83 -1.19 -1.92 30.32
C ARG A 83 -2.26 -0.86 30.42
N LEU A 84 -3.25 -0.93 29.56
CA LEU A 84 -4.38 -0.01 29.66
C LEU A 84 -5.71 -0.67 29.31
N ARG A 85 -6.77 -0.05 29.81
CA ARG A 85 -8.16 -0.38 29.47
C ARG A 85 -9.01 0.87 29.39
N VAL A 86 -10.09 0.79 28.62
CA VAL A 86 -10.99 1.90 28.33
C VAL A 86 -12.41 1.49 28.68
N ARG A 87 -13.20 2.44 29.22
CA ARG A 87 -14.66 2.35 29.27
C ARG A 87 -15.28 3.67 28.82
N VAL A 88 -16.50 3.61 28.36
CA VAL A 88 -17.18 4.77 27.79
C VAL A 88 -18.56 4.96 28.40
N THR A 89 -19.01 6.22 28.51
CA THR A 89 -20.38 6.57 28.88
C THR A 89 -21.14 7.04 27.65
N GLY A 90 -22.30 6.52 27.41
CA GLY A 90 -23.16 6.85 26.29
C GLY A 90 -24.11 8.03 26.47
N SER A 91 -24.82 8.36 25.41
CA SER A 91 -25.93 9.32 25.39
C SER A 91 -27.13 8.85 26.20
N ASP A 92 -27.23 7.56 26.48
CA ASP A 92 -28.15 6.90 27.39
C ASP A 92 -27.77 7.06 28.87
N SER A 93 -26.66 7.75 29.16
CA SER A 93 -26.06 7.90 30.48
C SER A 93 -25.51 6.61 31.10
N GLU A 94 -25.58 5.48 30.40
CA GLU A 94 -25.01 4.23 30.84
C GLU A 94 -23.48 4.20 30.54
N THR A 95 -22.74 3.64 31.49
CA THR A 95 -21.30 3.44 31.35
C THR A 95 -21.03 1.95 31.08
N THR A 96 -20.23 1.65 30.06
CA THR A 96 -19.85 0.28 29.74
C THR A 96 -18.97 -0.33 30.84
N ASP A 97 -18.87 -1.65 30.86
CA ASP A 97 -17.75 -2.30 31.54
C ASP A 97 -16.43 -1.83 30.91
N TRP A 98 -15.34 -2.05 31.66
CA TRP A 98 -14.00 -1.86 31.14
C TRP A 98 -13.76 -2.79 29.95
N SER A 99 -13.04 -2.31 28.93
CA SER A 99 -12.49 -3.18 27.88
C SER A 99 -11.59 -4.26 28.46
N ASP A 100 -11.28 -5.27 27.69
CA ASP A 100 -10.13 -6.11 27.94
C ASP A 100 -8.89 -5.23 28.13
N THR A 101 -7.99 -5.64 29.01
CA THR A 101 -6.71 -4.97 29.21
C THR A 101 -5.81 -5.25 27.99
N VAL A 102 -5.31 -4.21 27.37
CA VAL A 102 -4.33 -4.31 26.27
C VAL A 102 -2.95 -3.87 26.78
N GLN A 103 -1.92 -4.53 26.30
CA GLN A 103 -0.54 -4.18 26.58
C GLN A 103 0.05 -3.49 25.35
N VAL A 104 0.87 -2.45 25.60
CA VAL A 104 1.71 -1.81 24.60
C VAL A 104 3.13 -1.75 25.11
N GLU A 105 4.08 -2.06 24.24
CA GLU A 105 5.51 -2.02 24.55
C GLU A 105 6.22 -1.10 23.55
N ALA A 106 6.91 -0.08 24.06
CA ALA A 106 7.74 0.78 23.22
C ALA A 106 8.99 0.03 22.74
N GLY A 107 9.39 0.30 21.51
CA GLY A 107 10.66 -0.17 20.96
C GLY A 107 11.86 0.58 21.51
N LEU A 108 12.95 0.60 20.78
CA LEU A 108 14.10 1.47 21.01
C LEU A 108 13.82 2.82 20.35
N LEU A 109 13.51 3.83 21.14
CA LEU A 109 12.99 5.11 20.66
C LEU A 109 14.06 6.09 20.20
N CYS A 110 15.31 5.86 20.64
CA CYS A 110 16.44 6.73 20.30
C CYS A 110 17.70 5.93 19.98
N ARG A 111 18.65 6.60 19.33
CA ARG A 111 19.90 5.97 18.88
C ARG A 111 20.74 5.44 20.05
N GLU A 112 20.67 6.11 21.18
CA GLU A 112 21.41 5.80 22.41
C GLU A 112 20.95 4.51 23.09
N ASP A 113 19.77 4.02 22.77
CA ASP A 113 19.24 2.74 23.27
C ASP A 113 19.94 1.53 22.62
N TRP A 114 20.62 1.77 21.49
CA TRP A 114 21.38 0.75 20.79
C TRP A 114 22.83 0.71 21.29
N THR A 115 23.19 -0.36 21.98
CA THR A 115 24.58 -0.65 22.38
C THR A 115 25.27 -1.58 21.37
N ALA A 116 24.49 -2.26 20.54
CA ALA A 116 24.98 -3.10 19.44
C ALA A 116 25.55 -2.24 18.30
N HIS A 117 26.43 -2.86 17.52
CA HIS A 117 27.05 -2.24 16.34
C HIS A 117 26.61 -2.94 15.07
N MET A 118 26.44 -2.17 13.99
CA MET A 118 26.30 -2.75 12.67
C MET A 118 27.59 -3.45 12.28
N VAL A 119 27.48 -4.72 11.85
CA VAL A 119 28.64 -5.54 11.44
C VAL A 119 28.43 -6.07 10.04
N ALA A 120 29.44 -5.91 9.18
CA ALA A 120 29.42 -6.32 7.79
C ALA A 120 30.26 -7.57 7.54
N ALA A 121 29.83 -8.39 6.58
CA ALA A 121 30.60 -9.52 6.07
C ALA A 121 31.78 -9.04 5.21
N GLN A 122 32.82 -9.85 5.15
CA GLN A 122 33.78 -9.79 4.04
C GLN A 122 33.06 -10.20 2.77
N GLN A 123 33.11 -9.33 1.76
CA GLN A 123 32.30 -9.48 0.58
C GLN A 123 32.77 -10.64 -0.31
N ILE A 124 31.84 -11.51 -0.69
CA ILE A 124 32.07 -12.53 -1.72
C ILE A 124 31.20 -12.14 -2.91
N ILE A 125 31.81 -11.61 -3.98
CA ILE A 125 31.13 -11.29 -5.23
C ILE A 125 31.04 -12.57 -6.06
N THR A 126 29.85 -12.86 -6.58
CA THR A 126 29.63 -14.00 -7.48
C THR A 126 29.95 -13.66 -8.93
N VAL A 127 29.89 -14.65 -9.85
CA VAL A 127 30.17 -14.51 -11.30
C VAL A 127 29.30 -13.45 -11.99
N ASN A 128 28.16 -13.06 -11.40
CA ASN A 128 27.22 -12.06 -11.96
C ASN A 128 27.27 -10.73 -11.20
N ASP A 129 28.33 -10.43 -10.48
CA ASP A 129 28.48 -9.29 -9.58
C ASP A 129 27.47 -9.26 -8.41
N ASN A 130 26.73 -10.35 -8.18
CA ASN A 130 25.83 -10.50 -7.05
C ASN A 130 26.62 -10.78 -5.76
N LEU A 131 26.15 -10.22 -4.63
CA LEU A 131 26.68 -10.61 -3.33
C LEU A 131 26.07 -11.95 -2.92
N ARG A 132 26.91 -12.90 -2.54
CA ARG A 132 26.43 -14.18 -2.03
C ARG A 132 25.71 -13.97 -0.71
N PRO A 133 24.47 -14.46 -0.51
CA PRO A 133 23.83 -14.47 0.79
C PRO A 133 24.74 -15.10 1.86
N THR A 134 24.79 -14.44 3.01
CA THR A 134 25.83 -14.70 4.00
C THR A 134 25.21 -14.99 5.37
N TYR A 135 25.69 -16.03 6.03
CA TYR A 135 25.40 -16.33 7.42
C TYR A 135 26.24 -15.48 8.36
N PHE A 136 25.58 -14.81 9.29
CA PHE A 136 26.17 -14.15 10.44
C PHE A 136 25.84 -14.97 11.70
N ARG A 137 26.80 -15.18 12.58
CA ARG A 137 26.64 -16.07 13.73
C ARG A 137 27.38 -15.57 14.97
N LYS A 138 26.76 -15.73 16.15
CA LYS A 138 27.42 -15.52 17.45
C LYS A 138 26.92 -16.55 18.44
N ALA A 139 27.85 -17.24 19.10
CA ALA A 139 27.59 -18.02 20.31
C ALA A 139 27.77 -17.12 21.54
N PHE A 140 26.93 -17.30 22.58
CA PHE A 140 26.97 -16.53 23.83
C PHE A 140 26.43 -17.34 25.00
N GLU A 141 26.82 -16.96 26.24
CA GLU A 141 26.39 -17.61 27.45
C GLU A 141 25.38 -16.79 28.24
N LEU A 142 24.32 -17.44 28.73
CA LEU A 142 23.38 -16.86 29.68
C LEU A 142 23.56 -17.48 31.06
N ALA A 143 23.83 -16.61 32.03
CA ALA A 143 24.20 -17.03 33.40
C ALA A 143 23.05 -17.63 34.20
N ASP A 144 21.79 -17.31 33.84
CA ASP A 144 20.61 -17.71 34.61
C ASP A 144 19.40 -18.00 33.70
N HIS A 145 18.31 -18.46 34.30
CA HIS A 145 17.04 -18.71 33.60
C HIS A 145 16.43 -17.40 33.06
N VAL A 146 15.97 -17.45 31.83
CA VAL A 146 15.35 -16.31 31.14
C VAL A 146 13.92 -16.12 31.62
N ALA A 147 13.58 -14.91 32.05
CA ALA A 147 12.22 -14.50 32.40
C ALA A 147 11.50 -13.89 31.21
N GLY A 148 12.24 -13.25 30.31
CA GLY A 148 11.75 -12.69 29.06
C GLY A 148 12.90 -12.11 28.26
N ALA A 149 12.74 -12.00 26.93
CA ALA A 149 13.77 -11.43 26.07
C ALA A 149 13.16 -10.78 24.82
N ARG A 150 13.81 -9.70 24.34
CA ARG A 150 13.47 -9.00 23.13
C ARG A 150 14.67 -8.93 22.19
N LEU A 151 14.47 -9.36 20.96
CA LEU A 151 15.43 -9.16 19.87
C LEU A 151 14.99 -7.97 19.03
N TYR A 152 15.85 -6.97 18.95
CA TYR A 152 15.75 -5.83 18.03
C TYR A 152 16.75 -6.07 16.91
N ILE A 153 16.28 -6.13 15.65
CA ILE A 153 17.14 -6.54 14.55
C ILE A 153 16.81 -5.84 13.24
N THR A 154 17.84 -5.57 12.45
CA THR A 154 17.78 -5.04 11.09
C THR A 154 19.04 -5.40 10.32
N CYS A 155 19.09 -5.10 8.99
CA CYS A 155 20.26 -5.42 8.17
C CYS A 155 20.43 -4.43 6.98
N HIS A 156 21.62 -4.44 6.38
CA HIS A 156 21.83 -4.00 4.99
C HIS A 156 21.55 -5.16 4.05
N GLY A 157 20.37 -5.23 3.52
CA GLY A 157 19.87 -6.33 2.70
C GLY A 157 18.49 -6.79 3.14
N LEU A 158 18.25 -8.08 3.02
CA LEU A 158 17.09 -8.80 3.57
C LEU A 158 17.59 -9.91 4.48
N TYR A 159 16.89 -10.19 5.60
CA TYR A 159 17.36 -11.17 6.55
C TYR A 159 16.32 -12.22 6.96
N GLU A 160 16.81 -13.37 7.37
CA GLU A 160 16.13 -14.33 8.25
C GLU A 160 16.97 -14.59 9.48
N ALA A 161 16.39 -14.48 10.69
CA ALA A 161 17.07 -14.68 11.95
C ALA A 161 16.69 -16.02 12.60
N PHE A 162 17.63 -16.60 13.37
CA PHE A 162 17.48 -17.88 14.05
C PHE A 162 18.09 -17.80 15.45
N ILE A 163 17.45 -18.45 16.42
CA ILE A 163 18.01 -18.67 17.75
C ILE A 163 17.97 -20.17 18.05
N ASN A 164 19.13 -20.74 18.38
CA ASN A 164 19.29 -22.17 18.69
C ASN A 164 18.69 -23.12 17.64
N GLY A 165 18.78 -22.75 16.35
CA GLY A 165 18.25 -23.52 15.22
C GLY A 165 16.79 -23.26 14.89
N VAL A 166 16.08 -22.45 15.67
CA VAL A 166 14.67 -22.09 15.44
C VAL A 166 14.57 -20.71 14.80
N ARG A 167 13.78 -20.58 13.73
CA ARG A 167 13.54 -19.30 13.05
C ARG A 167 12.81 -18.32 13.98
N VAL A 168 13.25 -17.07 13.97
CA VAL A 168 12.66 -15.97 14.74
C VAL A 168 11.55 -15.30 13.92
N GLY A 169 10.34 -15.33 14.45
CA GLY A 169 9.19 -14.70 13.79
C GLY A 169 8.78 -15.38 12.48
N ASN A 170 7.85 -14.76 11.77
CA ASN A 170 7.30 -15.24 10.51
C ASN A 170 7.45 -14.24 9.35
N HIS A 171 8.07 -13.09 9.60
CA HIS A 171 8.31 -12.10 8.56
C HIS A 171 9.24 -12.64 7.48
N VAL A 172 8.95 -12.29 6.23
CA VAL A 172 9.80 -12.54 5.07
C VAL A 172 10.14 -11.19 4.41
N MET A 173 11.20 -11.09 3.59
CA MET A 173 11.70 -9.86 3.00
C MET A 173 11.97 -8.72 4.04
N ALA A 174 12.19 -9.07 5.32
CA ALA A 174 12.58 -8.11 6.35
C ALA A 174 14.02 -7.60 6.08
N PRO A 175 14.27 -6.35 6.37
CA PRO A 175 13.54 -5.27 6.95
C PRO A 175 12.63 -4.47 5.97
N GLY A 176 12.57 -4.72 4.63
CA GLY A 176 11.82 -4.07 3.56
C GLY A 176 12.55 -2.91 2.90
N TRP A 177 11.85 -2.09 2.14
CA TRP A 177 12.43 -0.98 1.39
C TRP A 177 11.96 0.37 1.93
N THR A 178 12.92 1.23 2.26
CA THR A 178 12.73 2.61 2.72
C THR A 178 13.77 3.51 2.07
N SER A 179 13.71 4.79 2.32
CA SER A 179 14.76 5.74 1.94
C SER A 179 16.03 5.52 2.77
N TYR A 180 16.79 4.49 2.45
CA TYR A 180 17.91 3.98 3.25
C TYR A 180 19.00 5.01 3.58
N LYS A 181 19.10 6.11 2.82
CA LYS A 181 19.98 7.23 3.16
C LYS A 181 19.54 8.00 4.40
N HIS A 182 18.26 7.94 4.74
CA HIS A 182 17.68 8.75 5.79
C HIS A 182 17.19 7.95 6.98
N HIS A 183 16.61 6.81 6.74
CA HIS A 183 16.16 5.92 7.80
C HIS A 183 15.98 4.48 7.31
N LEU A 184 15.90 3.58 8.25
CA LEU A 184 15.79 2.17 8.06
C LEU A 184 15.06 1.59 9.29
N SER A 185 13.93 0.84 9.21
CA SER A 185 13.16 0.27 10.33
C SER A 185 13.89 -0.92 10.95
N TYR A 186 13.50 -1.33 12.08
CA TYR A 186 13.94 -2.58 12.68
C TYR A 186 12.71 -3.36 13.14
N GLN A 187 12.89 -4.66 13.34
CA GLN A 187 11.85 -5.50 13.89
C GLN A 187 12.14 -5.80 15.36
N THR A 188 11.07 -5.92 16.13
CA THR A 188 11.12 -6.34 17.53
C THR A 188 10.43 -7.70 17.67
N TYR A 189 11.13 -8.68 18.25
CA TYR A 189 10.60 -10.01 18.48
C TYR A 189 10.66 -10.40 19.94
N ASP A 190 9.59 -11.05 20.44
CA ASP A 190 9.68 -11.80 21.70
C ASP A 190 10.35 -13.14 21.43
N VAL A 191 11.50 -13.34 22.06
CA VAL A 191 12.34 -14.53 21.86
C VAL A 191 12.67 -15.26 23.18
N GLY A 192 11.97 -14.91 24.25
CA GLY A 192 12.23 -15.48 25.57
C GLY A 192 12.16 -17.02 25.58
N ASN A 193 11.20 -17.59 24.85
CA ASN A 193 10.99 -19.03 24.74
C ASN A 193 12.04 -19.77 23.87
N LEU A 194 12.84 -19.05 23.10
CA LEU A 194 13.91 -19.63 22.27
C LEU A 194 15.25 -19.71 22.99
N LEU A 195 15.37 -19.09 24.15
CA LEU A 195 16.60 -18.98 24.94
C LEU A 195 16.61 -19.95 26.11
N LYS A 196 17.82 -20.36 26.53
CA LYS A 196 18.05 -21.24 27.67
C LYS A 196 19.24 -20.75 28.48
N LYS A 197 19.31 -21.16 29.78
CA LYS A 197 20.53 -21.01 30.58
C LYS A 197 21.69 -21.79 29.95
N GLY A 198 22.87 -21.22 29.93
CA GLY A 198 24.07 -21.77 29.30
C GLY A 198 24.26 -21.26 27.89
N THR A 199 24.86 -22.06 27.03
CA THR A 199 25.21 -21.69 25.65
C THR A 199 23.99 -21.53 24.77
N ASN A 200 23.92 -20.39 24.09
CA ASN A 200 22.94 -20.06 23.07
C ASN A 200 23.66 -19.58 21.81
N VAL A 201 22.97 -19.64 20.67
CA VAL A 201 23.48 -19.15 19.38
C VAL A 201 22.40 -18.30 18.70
N ILE A 202 22.78 -17.12 18.25
CA ILE A 202 22.02 -16.33 17.29
C ILE A 202 22.68 -16.46 15.92
N GLY A 203 21.90 -16.74 14.90
CA GLY A 203 22.31 -16.80 13.51
C GLY A 203 21.41 -15.94 12.65
N VAL A 204 21.96 -15.25 11.66
CA VAL A 204 21.21 -14.40 10.72
C VAL A 204 21.73 -14.69 9.33
N GLU A 205 20.85 -15.06 8.40
CA GLU A 205 21.15 -15.13 6.97
C GLU A 205 20.73 -13.81 6.33
N VAL A 206 21.63 -13.20 5.53
CA VAL A 206 21.40 -11.90 4.88
C VAL A 206 21.65 -12.03 3.39
N GLY A 207 20.65 -11.64 2.57
CA GLY A 207 20.73 -11.51 1.12
C GLY A 207 20.67 -10.05 0.66
N GLU A 208 20.91 -9.76 -0.60
CA GLU A 208 21.07 -8.40 -1.14
C GLU A 208 19.82 -7.52 -0.98
N GLY A 209 18.67 -8.02 -1.38
CA GLY A 209 17.42 -7.28 -1.40
C GLY A 209 17.48 -5.97 -2.19
N TRP A 210 16.68 -4.98 -1.76
CA TRP A 210 16.71 -3.64 -2.36
C TRP A 210 17.93 -2.81 -1.95
N HIS A 211 18.64 -3.21 -0.90
CA HIS A 211 19.74 -2.41 -0.37
C HIS A 211 21.02 -2.50 -1.23
N CYS A 212 21.38 -3.71 -1.65
CA CYS A 212 22.60 -3.99 -2.40
C CYS A 212 22.33 -4.50 -3.82
N GLY A 213 21.11 -5.03 -4.08
CA GLY A 213 20.73 -5.64 -5.34
C GLY A 213 20.57 -4.66 -6.49
N ARG A 214 20.18 -5.19 -7.63
CA ARG A 214 19.88 -4.43 -8.84
C ARG A 214 18.52 -3.74 -8.72
N LEU A 215 18.42 -2.47 -9.12
CA LEU A 215 17.19 -1.67 -9.08
C LEU A 215 16.99 -0.91 -10.40
N GLY A 216 15.74 -0.87 -10.90
CA GLY A 216 15.35 -0.17 -12.11
C GLY A 216 15.55 -0.99 -13.40
N TRP A 217 15.15 -0.37 -14.51
CA TRP A 217 15.16 -0.94 -15.86
C TRP A 217 16.53 -0.80 -16.57
N ASP A 218 16.63 -1.27 -17.83
CA ASP A 218 17.86 -1.26 -18.65
C ASP A 218 19.05 -1.93 -17.94
N ARG A 219 18.86 -3.14 -17.43
CA ARG A 219 19.75 -3.89 -16.55
C ARG A 219 20.01 -3.26 -15.19
N GLY A 220 19.28 -2.17 -14.85
CA GLY A 220 19.27 -1.53 -13.55
C GLY A 220 20.62 -1.00 -13.05
N ASN A 221 20.59 -0.47 -11.85
CA ASN A 221 21.79 -0.05 -11.12
C ASN A 221 21.96 -0.93 -9.88
N ARG A 222 23.18 -1.47 -9.69
CA ARG A 222 23.53 -2.17 -8.45
C ARG A 222 24.12 -1.20 -7.44
N PHE A 223 24.03 -1.57 -6.18
CA PHE A 223 24.66 -0.82 -5.07
C PHE A 223 24.21 0.63 -4.97
N VAL A 224 22.93 0.89 -5.23
CA VAL A 224 22.34 2.25 -5.16
C VAL A 224 22.52 2.85 -3.77
N TYR A 225 22.44 2.03 -2.73
CA TYR A 225 22.55 2.50 -1.34
C TYR A 225 23.84 2.05 -0.67
N ALA A 226 24.27 0.79 -0.83
CA ALA A 226 25.52 0.28 -0.32
C ALA A 226 25.95 -1.02 -1.03
N ASP A 227 27.22 -1.38 -0.86
CA ASP A 227 27.89 -2.49 -1.53
C ASP A 227 28.20 -3.68 -0.59
N ARG A 228 27.59 -3.72 0.59
CA ARG A 228 27.90 -4.71 1.64
C ARG A 228 26.69 -5.21 2.38
N LEU A 229 26.63 -6.53 2.58
CA LEU A 229 25.68 -7.16 3.49
C LEU A 229 26.13 -6.92 4.93
N ALA A 230 25.21 -6.49 5.78
CA ALA A 230 25.50 -6.24 7.18
C ALA A 230 24.30 -6.54 8.08
N VAL A 231 24.52 -6.75 9.37
CA VAL A 231 23.49 -6.98 10.39
C VAL A 231 23.70 -6.10 11.61
N LEU A 232 22.61 -5.63 12.19
CA LEU A 232 22.56 -5.05 13.51
C LEU A 232 21.53 -5.81 14.32
N ALA A 233 21.95 -6.42 15.40
CA ALA A 233 21.09 -7.18 16.28
C ALA A 233 21.39 -6.85 17.73
N GLN A 234 20.36 -6.58 18.53
CA GLN A 234 20.46 -6.36 19.98
C GLN A 234 19.44 -7.22 20.70
N LEU A 235 19.92 -8.17 21.49
CA LEU A 235 19.10 -9.05 22.29
C LEU A 235 19.16 -8.59 23.76
N ASN A 236 18.03 -8.12 24.26
CA ASN A 236 17.86 -7.74 25.65
C ASN A 236 17.22 -8.89 26.42
N VAL A 237 17.86 -9.38 27.46
CA VAL A 237 17.42 -10.54 28.23
C VAL A 237 17.20 -10.14 29.70
N GLY A 238 16.01 -10.41 30.22
CA GLY A 238 15.69 -10.36 31.65
C GLY A 238 15.75 -11.74 32.26
N PHE A 239 16.41 -11.85 33.42
CA PHE A 239 16.55 -13.11 34.14
C PHE A 239 15.56 -13.23 35.30
N SER A 240 15.27 -14.45 35.71
CA SER A 240 14.38 -14.75 36.81
C SER A 240 14.87 -14.22 38.18
N ASN A 241 16.15 -13.89 38.30
CA ASN A 241 16.74 -13.25 39.49
C ASN A 241 16.65 -11.70 39.47
N GLY A 242 15.93 -11.10 38.52
CA GLY A 242 15.75 -9.65 38.38
C GLY A 242 16.90 -8.93 37.65
N LYS A 243 18.00 -9.61 37.32
CA LYS A 243 19.11 -9.04 36.54
C LYS A 243 18.76 -9.04 35.06
N SER A 244 19.55 -8.30 34.29
CA SER A 244 19.44 -8.27 32.82
C SER A 244 20.79 -8.37 32.14
N ALA A 245 20.81 -8.76 30.88
CA ALA A 245 21.97 -8.75 30.01
C ALA A 245 21.58 -8.22 28.61
N ILE A 246 22.54 -7.61 27.93
CA ILE A 246 22.40 -7.21 26.52
C ILE A 246 23.48 -7.95 25.72
N ILE A 247 23.05 -8.65 24.66
CA ILE A 247 23.93 -9.30 23.70
C ILE A 247 23.75 -8.57 22.38
N GLY A 248 24.76 -7.84 21.95
CA GLY A 248 24.72 -7.06 20.70
C GLY A 248 25.56 -7.69 19.61
N SER A 249 25.32 -7.26 18.37
CA SER A 249 26.24 -7.47 17.26
C SER A 249 27.51 -6.63 17.49
N ASP A 250 28.65 -7.26 17.34
CA ASP A 250 29.99 -6.70 17.53
C ASP A 250 31.02 -7.51 16.72
N GLU A 251 32.31 -7.16 16.86
CA GLU A 251 33.39 -7.80 16.10
C GLU A 251 33.62 -9.27 16.45
N THR A 252 32.98 -9.80 17.47
CA THR A 252 33.08 -11.24 17.82
C THR A 252 32.16 -12.12 16.99
N TRP A 253 31.27 -11.52 16.18
CA TRP A 253 30.45 -12.25 15.21
C TRP A 253 31.31 -12.83 14.10
N LYS A 254 30.81 -13.89 13.48
CA LYS A 254 31.51 -14.60 12.39
C LYS A 254 30.56 -14.80 11.22
N THR A 255 31.15 -14.94 10.02
CA THR A 255 30.41 -15.07 8.78
C THR A 255 30.87 -16.24 7.93
N SER A 256 29.93 -16.85 7.18
CA SER A 256 30.19 -17.88 6.19
C SER A 256 29.16 -17.82 5.07
N GLY A 257 29.49 -18.25 3.86
CA GLY A 257 28.49 -18.51 2.84
C GLY A 257 27.66 -19.74 3.17
N GLY A 258 26.38 -19.69 2.85
CA GLY A 258 25.41 -20.79 2.98
C GLY A 258 25.09 -21.46 1.65
N PRO A 259 24.01 -22.26 1.60
CA PRO A 259 23.53 -22.94 0.39
C PRO A 259 22.87 -22.00 -0.63
N THR A 260 22.40 -20.84 -0.22
CA THR A 260 21.98 -19.80 -1.16
C THR A 260 23.23 -19.19 -1.77
N VAL A 261 23.49 -19.48 -3.05
CA VAL A 261 24.74 -19.09 -3.74
C VAL A 261 24.62 -17.78 -4.46
N SER A 262 23.41 -17.40 -4.89
CA SER A 262 23.04 -16.07 -5.34
C SER A 262 21.58 -15.80 -5.06
N SER A 263 21.20 -14.53 -4.89
CA SER A 263 19.83 -14.13 -4.80
C SER A 263 19.69 -12.67 -5.23
N GLU A 264 18.77 -12.40 -6.15
CA GLU A 264 18.50 -11.07 -6.68
C GLU A 264 17.00 -10.92 -6.92
N ILE A 265 16.44 -9.75 -6.58
CA ILE A 265 14.97 -9.56 -6.58
C ILE A 265 14.37 -9.81 -7.96
N TYR A 266 15.03 -9.37 -9.05
CA TYR A 266 14.50 -9.51 -10.40
C TYR A 266 14.86 -10.85 -11.04
N ASP A 267 16.10 -11.30 -10.83
CA ASP A 267 16.64 -12.46 -11.52
C ASP A 267 16.23 -13.78 -10.85
N GLY A 268 16.09 -13.79 -9.51
CA GLY A 268 15.73 -14.98 -8.75
C GLY A 268 16.82 -15.47 -7.81
N GLU A 269 16.66 -16.69 -7.30
CA GLU A 269 17.55 -17.30 -6.31
C GLU A 269 18.11 -18.63 -6.81
N ASP A 270 19.43 -18.82 -6.64
CA ASP A 270 20.13 -20.08 -6.85
C ASP A 270 20.48 -20.73 -5.51
N TYR A 271 19.93 -21.90 -5.24
CA TYR A 271 20.22 -22.69 -4.05
C TYR A 271 20.95 -23.99 -4.41
N ASP A 272 22.05 -24.26 -3.72
CA ASP A 272 22.82 -25.51 -3.87
C ASP A 272 22.98 -26.22 -2.51
N ALA A 273 22.28 -27.33 -2.36
CA ALA A 273 22.32 -28.16 -1.16
C ALA A 273 23.71 -28.72 -0.81
N ALA A 274 24.69 -28.68 -1.72
CA ALA A 274 26.05 -29.08 -1.42
C ALA A 274 26.76 -28.14 -0.42
N PHE A 275 26.26 -26.90 -0.29
CA PHE A 275 26.79 -25.91 0.65
C PHE A 275 26.00 -25.79 1.95
N GLU A 276 25.08 -26.70 2.21
CA GLU A 276 24.39 -26.75 3.50
C GLU A 276 25.36 -26.95 4.66
N ILE A 277 25.18 -26.16 5.71
CA ILE A 277 25.91 -26.29 6.98
C ILE A 277 24.89 -26.73 8.06
N PRO A 278 24.69 -28.04 8.27
CA PRO A 278 23.67 -28.52 9.19
C PRO A 278 23.89 -27.98 10.61
N GLY A 279 22.84 -27.38 11.18
CA GLY A 279 22.90 -26.80 12.53
C GLY A 279 23.71 -25.51 12.63
N TRP A 280 23.92 -24.79 11.54
CA TRP A 280 24.75 -23.57 11.49
C TRP A 280 24.39 -22.50 12.54
N SER A 281 23.13 -22.44 12.95
CA SER A 281 22.64 -21.53 13.99
C SER A 281 22.46 -22.20 15.35
N THR A 282 23.16 -23.33 15.61
CA THR A 282 23.17 -24.06 16.90
C THR A 282 24.58 -24.14 17.49
N ALA A 283 24.65 -24.54 18.75
CA ALA A 283 25.94 -24.71 19.46
C ALA A 283 26.80 -25.91 18.97
N SER A 284 26.25 -26.75 18.06
CA SER A 284 26.95 -27.93 17.56
C SER A 284 27.96 -27.65 16.45
N VAL A 285 27.95 -26.44 15.87
CA VAL A 285 28.83 -26.06 14.77
C VAL A 285 30.09 -25.40 15.31
N ASP A 286 31.25 -25.91 14.86
CA ASP A 286 32.54 -25.23 15.01
C ASP A 286 32.66 -24.10 13.97
N ASP A 287 32.66 -22.89 14.44
CA ASP A 287 32.83 -21.69 13.64
C ASP A 287 34.27 -21.15 13.61
N GLY A 288 35.24 -21.95 14.04
CA GLY A 288 36.65 -21.55 14.09
C GLY A 288 37.24 -21.14 12.74
N LYS A 289 36.69 -21.66 11.63
CA LYS A 289 37.11 -21.35 10.26
C LYS A 289 36.23 -20.26 9.58
N TRP A 290 35.23 -19.73 10.24
CA TRP A 290 34.38 -18.66 9.71
C TRP A 290 35.13 -17.33 9.72
N SER A 291 34.85 -16.48 8.74
CA SER A 291 35.44 -15.16 8.60
C SER A 291 34.97 -14.20 9.70
N SER A 292 35.80 -13.23 10.05
CA SER A 292 35.45 -12.12 10.95
C SER A 292 34.55 -11.10 10.23
N VAL A 293 33.83 -10.30 10.99
CA VAL A 293 33.03 -9.18 10.54
C VAL A 293 33.75 -7.83 10.68
N THR A 294 33.25 -6.79 10.03
CA THR A 294 33.71 -5.41 10.15
C THR A 294 32.53 -4.51 10.58
N LYS A 295 32.73 -3.57 11.50
CA LYS A 295 31.67 -2.61 11.87
C LYS A 295 31.39 -1.60 10.77
N ILE A 296 30.11 -1.27 10.58
CA ILE A 296 29.60 -0.22 9.68
C ILE A 296 28.39 0.49 10.28
N ASP A 297 27.82 1.48 9.58
CA ASP A 297 26.68 2.29 10.01
C ASP A 297 25.27 1.67 9.72
N PHE A 298 24.22 2.21 10.26
CA PHE A 298 22.92 1.59 10.60
C PHE A 298 21.75 1.69 9.58
N PRO A 299 20.84 0.71 9.39
CA PRO A 299 19.65 0.66 8.50
C PRO A 299 18.27 0.06 8.91
N THR A 300 17.14 -0.05 8.05
CA THR A 300 15.74 -0.50 8.35
C THR A 300 14.87 -1.16 7.29
N GLY A 301 13.67 -1.76 7.43
CA GLY A 301 12.61 -2.16 6.52
C GLY A 301 11.63 -3.34 6.67
N LYS A 302 10.64 -3.81 5.78
CA LYS A 302 9.73 -5.00 5.83
C LYS A 302 8.67 -5.26 4.69
N LEU A 303 7.74 -6.24 4.62
CA LEU A 303 7.26 -7.39 3.91
C LEU A 303 5.78 -7.79 3.71
N GLN A 304 5.12 -8.61 2.76
CA GLN A 304 4.72 -9.93 2.30
C GLN A 304 3.25 -10.23 1.80
N ASP A 305 2.63 -11.17 1.01
CA ASP A 305 2.28 -12.53 0.54
C ASP A 305 0.96 -12.86 -0.28
N PHE A 306 0.48 -13.79 -1.16
CA PHE A 306 0.01 -14.66 -2.27
C PHE A 306 -1.44 -14.90 -2.86
N ALA A 307 -1.81 -15.37 -4.11
CA ALA A 307 -2.45 -16.44 -4.91
C ALA A 307 -3.40 -16.14 -6.10
N GLN A 308 -2.88 -15.97 -7.37
CA GLN A 308 -3.55 -15.97 -8.71
C GLN A 308 -2.61 -15.35 -9.74
N ASN A 309 -2.83 -14.35 -10.57
CA ASN A 309 -1.67 -13.58 -11.02
C ASN A 309 -1.20 -12.89 -9.75
N LEU A 310 -0.09 -13.33 -9.25
CA LEU A 310 0.26 -13.15 -7.87
C LEU A 310 1.69 -12.67 -7.80
N VAL A 311 2.02 -12.13 -6.69
CA VAL A 311 3.39 -11.86 -6.34
C VAL A 311 3.81 -12.83 -5.26
N GLY A 312 4.96 -13.46 -5.47
CA GLY A 312 5.39 -14.48 -4.55
C GLY A 312 6.55 -15.31 -5.02
N ARG A 313 6.63 -16.50 -4.51
CA ARG A 313 7.69 -17.48 -4.77
C ARG A 313 7.12 -18.90 -4.65
N LEU A 314 7.90 -19.89 -5.03
CA LEU A 314 7.48 -21.28 -4.94
C LEU A 314 7.97 -21.94 -3.67
N ARG A 315 7.11 -22.75 -3.04
CA ARG A 315 7.53 -23.77 -2.09
C ARG A 315 7.56 -25.10 -2.81
N VAL A 316 8.74 -25.72 -2.86
CA VAL A 316 9.02 -26.90 -3.64
C VAL A 316 9.40 -28.05 -2.73
N ARG A 317 8.75 -29.23 -2.92
CA ARG A 317 9.17 -30.50 -2.32
C ARG A 317 9.82 -31.33 -3.39
N ALA A 318 11.10 -31.57 -3.28
CA ALA A 318 11.83 -32.32 -4.29
C ALA A 318 12.78 -33.35 -3.69
N SER A 319 12.96 -34.44 -4.43
CA SER A 319 13.90 -35.52 -4.11
C SER A 319 14.43 -36.10 -5.41
N GLY A 320 15.75 -36.28 -5.54
CA GLY A 320 16.36 -36.79 -6.76
C GLY A 320 17.86 -36.97 -6.62
N PRO A 321 18.57 -37.26 -7.71
CA PRO A 321 20.03 -37.43 -7.72
C PRO A 321 20.74 -36.19 -7.18
N LYS A 322 21.76 -36.41 -6.34
CA LYS A 322 22.62 -35.32 -5.86
C LYS A 322 23.26 -34.57 -7.04
N GLY A 323 23.22 -33.26 -7.02
CA GLY A 323 23.71 -32.37 -8.05
C GLY A 323 22.76 -32.12 -9.22
N GLN A 324 21.57 -32.74 -9.23
CA GLN A 324 20.53 -32.39 -10.21
C GLN A 324 19.99 -30.98 -9.92
N LYS A 325 20.03 -30.12 -10.95
CA LYS A 325 19.52 -28.75 -10.87
C LYS A 325 18.15 -28.64 -11.51
N ILE A 326 17.14 -28.30 -10.72
CA ILE A 326 15.78 -27.97 -11.17
C ILE A 326 15.71 -26.46 -11.41
N VAL A 327 15.05 -26.03 -12.48
CA VAL A 327 14.91 -24.61 -12.84
C VAL A 327 13.43 -24.26 -12.93
N PHE A 328 13.07 -23.08 -12.41
CA PHE A 328 11.70 -22.55 -12.35
C PHE A 328 11.68 -21.18 -12.99
N THR A 329 11.07 -21.04 -14.16
CA THR A 329 10.92 -19.75 -14.86
C THR A 329 9.49 -19.24 -14.73
N HIS A 330 9.32 -18.02 -14.21
CA HIS A 330 8.03 -17.42 -13.87
C HIS A 330 7.57 -16.46 -14.96
N THR A 331 6.26 -16.43 -15.24
CA THR A 331 5.65 -15.44 -16.15
C THR A 331 4.20 -15.17 -15.81
N GLU A 332 3.70 -13.99 -16.19
CA GLU A 332 2.29 -13.60 -16.01
C GLU A 332 1.36 -14.22 -17.07
N VAL A 333 1.86 -14.43 -18.28
CA VAL A 333 1.06 -14.84 -19.45
C VAL A 333 1.81 -15.83 -20.32
N LEU A 334 1.05 -16.60 -21.12
CA LEU A 334 1.57 -17.43 -22.19
C LEU A 334 1.36 -16.74 -23.55
N GLU A 335 2.27 -16.93 -24.47
CA GLU A 335 2.13 -16.57 -25.88
C GLU A 335 2.37 -17.81 -26.73
N ASN A 336 1.39 -18.17 -27.57
CA ASN A 336 1.40 -19.43 -28.34
C ASN A 336 1.56 -20.71 -27.48
N GLY A 337 1.13 -20.66 -26.22
CA GLY A 337 1.23 -21.79 -25.27
C GLY A 337 2.56 -21.90 -24.51
N GLU A 338 3.53 -21.05 -24.81
CA GLU A 338 4.84 -20.99 -24.16
C GLU A 338 4.93 -19.82 -23.19
N VAL A 339 5.87 -19.85 -22.23
CA VAL A 339 6.12 -18.77 -21.29
C VAL A 339 6.56 -17.50 -22.01
N ALA A 340 5.84 -16.41 -21.80
CA ALA A 340 6.14 -15.13 -22.44
C ALA A 340 7.10 -14.31 -21.56
N THR A 341 8.34 -14.16 -21.98
CA THR A 341 9.35 -13.42 -21.23
C THR A 341 9.49 -11.96 -21.64
N ARG A 342 8.95 -11.55 -22.80
CA ARG A 342 9.04 -10.16 -23.27
C ARG A 342 8.48 -9.13 -22.28
N PRO A 343 7.33 -9.35 -21.60
CA PRO A 343 6.85 -8.44 -20.55
C PRO A 343 7.76 -8.34 -19.32
N LEU A 344 8.71 -9.25 -19.15
CA LEU A 344 9.67 -9.24 -18.06
C LEU A 344 10.85 -8.28 -18.32
N ARG A 345 11.04 -7.81 -19.55
CA ARG A 345 12.19 -7.01 -20.01
C ARG A 345 13.51 -7.74 -19.76
N ASP A 346 14.46 -7.16 -18.99
CA ASP A 346 15.75 -7.78 -18.64
C ASP A 346 15.72 -8.62 -17.35
N CYS A 347 14.53 -8.76 -16.73
CA CYS A 347 14.32 -9.59 -15.55
C CYS A 347 14.32 -11.08 -15.95
N LYS A 348 15.14 -11.92 -15.34
CA LYS A 348 15.15 -13.37 -15.63
C LYS A 348 13.96 -14.10 -15.01
N ALA A 349 13.49 -13.66 -13.85
CA ALA A 349 12.42 -14.26 -13.07
C ALA A 349 12.58 -15.80 -12.94
N THR A 350 13.80 -16.26 -12.64
CA THR A 350 14.18 -17.68 -12.68
C THR A 350 14.87 -18.09 -11.39
N ASP A 351 14.26 -19.03 -10.68
CA ASP A 351 14.84 -19.66 -9.50
C ASP A 351 15.44 -21.01 -9.86
N SER A 352 16.43 -21.47 -9.09
CA SER A 352 16.98 -22.80 -9.27
C SER A 352 17.31 -23.51 -7.96
N LEU A 353 17.06 -24.83 -7.95
CA LEU A 353 17.31 -25.71 -6.82
C LEU A 353 18.25 -26.85 -7.25
N THR A 354 19.46 -26.87 -6.74
CA THR A 354 20.37 -27.99 -6.89
C THR A 354 20.20 -28.96 -5.72
N LEU A 355 19.82 -30.20 -6.01
CA LEU A 355 19.45 -31.21 -5.03
C LEU A 355 20.69 -31.76 -4.28
N GLY A 356 20.51 -31.98 -2.99
CA GLY A 356 21.43 -32.76 -2.15
C GLY A 356 21.17 -34.26 -2.22
N SER A 357 21.61 -34.98 -1.19
CA SER A 357 21.36 -36.43 -1.06
C SER A 357 20.06 -36.78 -0.33
N LYS A 358 19.32 -35.79 0.15
CA LYS A 358 18.08 -35.96 0.91
C LYS A 358 16.93 -35.22 0.25
N ALA A 359 15.69 -35.67 0.50
CA ALA A 359 14.52 -34.89 0.14
C ALA A 359 14.56 -33.52 0.84
N ILE A 360 14.15 -32.48 0.12
CA ILE A 360 14.16 -31.09 0.57
C ILE A 360 12.76 -30.46 0.42
N ILE A 361 12.40 -29.59 1.35
CA ILE A 361 11.37 -28.58 1.15
C ILE A 361 12.12 -27.27 1.06
N TRP A 362 12.04 -26.61 -0.09
CA TRP A 362 12.76 -25.39 -0.38
C TRP A 362 11.80 -24.29 -0.79
N GLU A 363 12.14 -23.07 -0.41
CA GLU A 363 11.44 -21.83 -0.74
C GLU A 363 12.51 -20.74 -0.86
N PRO A 364 12.60 -19.99 -1.97
CA PRO A 364 13.48 -18.83 -2.10
C PRO A 364 13.22 -17.84 -0.96
N LYS A 365 14.25 -17.13 -0.50
CA LYS A 365 14.14 -16.27 0.70
C LYS A 365 14.17 -14.80 0.38
N PHE A 366 15.02 -14.37 -0.54
CA PHE A 366 15.39 -12.98 -0.76
C PHE A 366 14.99 -12.45 -2.14
N THR A 367 14.05 -13.13 -2.79
CA THR A 367 13.45 -12.76 -4.06
C THR A 367 11.95 -12.99 -4.07
N PHE A 368 11.26 -12.41 -5.04
CA PHE A 368 9.86 -12.68 -5.37
C PHE A 368 9.60 -12.37 -6.85
N HIS A 369 8.59 -13.02 -7.42
CA HIS A 369 8.19 -12.86 -8.81
C HIS A 369 6.71 -12.50 -8.93
N GLY A 370 6.34 -11.76 -9.97
CA GLY A 370 4.96 -11.60 -10.43
C GLY A 370 4.68 -12.68 -11.47
N PHE A 371 3.74 -13.60 -11.20
CA PHE A 371 3.51 -14.73 -12.10
C PHE A 371 2.10 -15.33 -11.99
N ARG A 372 1.70 -15.98 -13.06
CA ARG A 372 0.56 -16.88 -13.12
C ARG A 372 0.97 -18.26 -13.58
N TYR A 373 2.07 -18.37 -14.32
CA TYR A 373 2.59 -19.61 -14.89
C TYR A 373 4.05 -19.77 -14.49
N VAL A 374 4.44 -21.04 -14.30
CA VAL A 374 5.83 -21.41 -14.01
C VAL A 374 6.22 -22.56 -14.91
N GLN A 375 7.28 -22.37 -15.68
CA GLN A 375 7.93 -23.46 -16.41
C GLN A 375 8.90 -24.16 -15.47
N VAL A 376 8.82 -25.49 -15.38
CA VAL A 376 9.71 -26.33 -14.57
C VAL A 376 10.56 -27.19 -15.47
N GLU A 377 11.87 -27.07 -15.31
CA GLU A 377 12.85 -27.83 -16.10
C GLU A 377 13.65 -28.79 -15.20
N ASN A 378 14.04 -29.94 -15.78
CA ASN A 378 14.87 -30.95 -15.13
C ASN A 378 14.28 -31.51 -13.83
N TRP A 379 12.93 -31.65 -13.75
CA TRP A 379 12.30 -32.34 -12.64
C TRP A 379 12.81 -33.78 -12.53
N PRO A 380 13.04 -34.35 -11.33
CA PRO A 380 13.60 -35.69 -11.18
C PRO A 380 12.74 -36.78 -11.84
N SER A 381 13.25 -37.42 -12.88
CA SER A 381 12.52 -38.37 -13.74
C SER A 381 12.03 -39.64 -13.01
N ASN A 382 12.62 -39.95 -11.85
CA ASN A 382 12.20 -41.08 -11.03
C ASN A 382 10.78 -40.96 -10.43
N HIS A 383 10.22 -39.76 -10.48
CA HIS A 383 8.89 -39.43 -9.95
C HIS A 383 7.91 -38.95 -11.03
N GLY A 384 8.28 -38.97 -12.32
CA GLY A 384 7.48 -38.44 -13.41
C GLY A 384 7.40 -36.93 -13.43
N GLU A 385 6.22 -36.37 -13.69
CA GLU A 385 5.93 -34.95 -13.54
C GLU A 385 5.68 -34.59 -12.07
N PRO A 386 5.84 -33.29 -11.65
CA PRO A 386 5.49 -32.84 -10.30
C PRO A 386 4.05 -33.21 -9.96
N PHE A 387 3.82 -33.82 -8.80
CA PHE A 387 2.48 -34.05 -8.32
C PHE A 387 1.84 -32.77 -7.81
N LEU A 388 0.51 -32.69 -7.82
CA LEU A 388 -0.23 -31.61 -7.17
C LEU A 388 0.14 -31.58 -5.67
N GLY A 389 0.78 -30.48 -5.22
CA GLY A 389 1.31 -30.33 -3.86
C GLY A 389 2.83 -30.47 -3.71
N ASP A 390 3.56 -30.88 -4.77
CA ASP A 390 5.01 -30.81 -4.79
C ASP A 390 5.51 -29.38 -5.02
N ILE A 391 4.68 -28.56 -5.67
CA ILE A 391 4.94 -27.14 -5.94
C ILE A 391 3.73 -26.34 -5.47
N GLU A 392 3.95 -25.47 -4.52
CA GLU A 392 2.95 -24.53 -3.97
C GLU A 392 3.40 -23.10 -4.27
N ALA A 393 2.46 -22.28 -4.76
CA ALA A 393 2.72 -20.84 -4.86
C ALA A 393 2.47 -20.18 -3.50
N VAL A 394 3.50 -19.54 -2.95
CA VAL A 394 3.49 -18.83 -1.65
C VAL A 394 3.37 -17.33 -1.91
N VAL A 395 2.16 -16.67 -1.66
CA VAL A 395 1.80 -15.26 -1.99
C VAL A 395 2.46 -14.22 -1.08
N ILE A 396 3.03 -13.12 -1.57
CA ILE A 396 3.72 -12.02 -0.84
C ILE A 396 3.00 -10.68 -1.02
N HIS A 397 2.66 -9.99 0.04
CA HIS A 397 2.18 -8.59 0.06
C HIS A 397 2.38 -7.96 1.43
N THR A 398 2.34 -6.63 1.52
CA THR A 398 2.34 -5.94 2.82
C THR A 398 1.14 -6.37 3.66
N ASP A 399 1.38 -6.70 4.93
CA ASP A 399 0.34 -7.17 5.87
C ASP A 399 -0.57 -6.02 6.31
N MET A 400 -1.53 -5.71 5.45
CA MET A 400 -2.57 -4.72 5.70
C MET A 400 -3.90 -5.44 5.92
N LYS A 401 -4.64 -5.03 6.94
CA LYS A 401 -5.99 -5.55 7.19
C LYS A 401 -6.93 -5.15 6.07
N GLN A 402 -7.61 -6.13 5.45
CA GLN A 402 -8.70 -5.85 4.52
C GLN A 402 -9.86 -5.17 5.25
N THR A 403 -10.35 -4.06 4.72
CA THR A 403 -11.40 -3.22 5.30
C THR A 403 -12.63 -3.07 4.42
N GLY A 404 -12.49 -3.25 3.10
CA GLY A 404 -13.55 -3.06 2.12
C GLY A 404 -13.97 -4.35 1.39
N TRP A 405 -15.28 -4.51 1.17
CA TRP A 405 -15.90 -5.59 0.41
C TRP A 405 -17.02 -5.03 -0.45
N PHE A 406 -17.15 -5.56 -1.65
CA PHE A 406 -18.17 -5.17 -2.62
C PHE A 406 -18.65 -6.39 -3.41
N GLU A 407 -19.94 -6.45 -3.65
CA GLU A 407 -20.61 -7.46 -4.48
C GLU A 407 -21.83 -6.84 -5.14
N CYS A 408 -22.12 -7.22 -6.39
CA CYS A 408 -23.31 -6.78 -7.11
C CYS A 408 -23.89 -7.90 -7.98
N SER A 409 -25.01 -7.64 -8.64
CA SER A 409 -25.70 -8.62 -9.50
C SER A 409 -24.96 -8.96 -10.80
N ASP A 410 -23.93 -8.21 -11.20
CA ASP A 410 -23.13 -8.49 -12.39
C ASP A 410 -21.82 -9.21 -12.04
N LEU A 411 -21.66 -10.44 -12.52
CA LEU A 411 -20.49 -11.28 -12.21
C LEU A 411 -19.17 -10.71 -12.77
N MET A 412 -19.22 -10.03 -13.91
CA MET A 412 -18.01 -9.42 -14.48
C MET A 412 -17.56 -8.20 -13.68
N VAL A 413 -18.49 -7.42 -13.14
CA VAL A 413 -18.17 -6.31 -12.23
C VAL A 413 -17.62 -6.84 -10.91
N ASN A 414 -18.12 -7.95 -10.39
CA ASN A 414 -17.53 -8.63 -9.23
C ASN A 414 -16.11 -9.11 -9.53
N ARG A 415 -15.88 -9.69 -10.72
CA ARG A 415 -14.54 -10.09 -11.15
C ARG A 415 -13.61 -8.89 -11.32
N LEU A 416 -14.11 -7.76 -11.85
CA LEU A 416 -13.35 -6.50 -11.91
C LEU A 416 -12.90 -6.08 -10.51
N HIS A 417 -13.79 -6.08 -9.53
CA HIS A 417 -13.45 -5.75 -8.15
C HIS A 417 -12.39 -6.69 -7.56
N GLU A 418 -12.48 -7.99 -7.82
CA GLU A 418 -11.45 -8.95 -7.42
C GLU A 418 -10.10 -8.67 -8.12
N ASN A 419 -10.11 -8.35 -9.42
CA ASN A 419 -8.90 -8.00 -10.15
C ASN A 419 -8.24 -6.73 -9.60
N ILE A 420 -9.04 -5.72 -9.19
CA ILE A 420 -8.56 -4.51 -8.53
C ILE A 420 -7.86 -4.86 -7.20
N ARG A 421 -8.50 -5.69 -6.38
CA ARG A 421 -7.95 -6.13 -5.09
C ARG A 421 -6.64 -6.90 -5.26
N TRP A 422 -6.58 -7.80 -6.24
CA TRP A 422 -5.37 -8.58 -6.51
C TRP A 422 -4.28 -7.76 -7.18
N GLY A 423 -4.63 -6.81 -8.06
CA GLY A 423 -3.68 -5.83 -8.60
C GLY A 423 -3.01 -5.03 -7.49
N MET A 424 -3.78 -4.56 -6.50
CA MET A 424 -3.24 -3.89 -5.32
C MET A 424 -2.31 -4.81 -4.51
N ARG A 425 -2.77 -6.01 -4.15
CA ARG A 425 -1.98 -6.96 -3.34
C ARG A 425 -0.64 -7.28 -3.99
N GLY A 426 -0.62 -7.50 -5.31
CA GLY A 426 0.59 -7.82 -6.04
C GLY A 426 1.60 -6.67 -6.11
N ASN A 427 1.17 -5.44 -5.93
CA ASN A 427 2.02 -4.26 -6.06
C ASN A 427 2.37 -3.58 -4.72
N PHE A 428 1.64 -3.88 -3.65
CA PHE A 428 1.94 -3.33 -2.33
C PHE A 428 2.85 -4.30 -1.56
N VAL A 429 4.13 -4.30 -1.93
CA VAL A 429 5.18 -5.10 -1.29
C VAL A 429 6.21 -4.15 -0.68
N SER A 430 6.10 -3.89 0.61
CA SER A 430 6.83 -2.87 1.37
C SER A 430 6.47 -1.43 0.99
N ILE A 431 6.42 -1.11 -0.29
CA ILE A 431 6.02 0.18 -0.87
C ILE A 431 4.97 -0.06 -1.97
N PRO A 432 4.22 0.97 -2.43
CA PRO A 432 3.26 0.81 -3.52
C PRO A 432 3.99 0.83 -4.88
N THR A 433 4.50 -0.34 -5.33
CA THR A 433 5.17 -0.45 -6.63
C THR A 433 4.18 -0.45 -7.79
N ASP A 434 4.61 -0.01 -8.96
CA ASP A 434 3.83 0.04 -10.20
C ASP A 434 3.49 -1.34 -10.76
N CYS A 435 4.48 -2.23 -10.78
CA CYS A 435 4.40 -3.57 -11.35
C CYS A 435 5.25 -4.55 -10.52
N PRO A 436 4.97 -5.88 -10.56
CA PRO A 436 5.68 -6.84 -9.71
C PRO A 436 6.61 -7.79 -10.46
N GLN A 437 6.58 -7.84 -11.81
CA GLN A 437 7.13 -8.97 -12.56
C GLN A 437 8.43 -8.67 -13.32
N ARG A 438 8.65 -7.40 -13.68
CA ARG A 438 9.77 -6.97 -14.56
C ARG A 438 10.83 -6.20 -13.78
N ASP A 439 11.92 -5.84 -14.43
CA ASP A 439 12.94 -4.93 -13.94
C ASP A 439 12.42 -3.47 -13.94
N GLU A 440 11.68 -3.13 -12.93
CA GLU A 440 11.13 -1.83 -12.56
C GLU A 440 10.72 -1.90 -11.09
N ARG A 441 9.50 -2.27 -10.77
CA ARG A 441 8.95 -2.49 -9.42
C ARG A 441 9.27 -1.33 -8.48
N LEU A 442 8.88 -0.12 -8.89
CA LEU A 442 9.22 1.12 -8.20
C LEU A 442 7.99 1.79 -7.60
N GLY A 443 8.19 2.53 -6.52
CA GLY A 443 7.12 3.30 -5.86
C GLY A 443 6.73 4.55 -6.65
N TRP A 444 6.15 4.38 -7.85
CA TRP A 444 5.71 5.47 -8.70
C TRP A 444 4.64 6.32 -8.05
N THR A 445 4.90 7.62 -7.97
CA THR A 445 4.03 8.59 -7.30
C THR A 445 2.72 8.83 -8.04
N GLY A 446 2.72 8.77 -9.36
CA GLY A 446 1.51 8.91 -10.19
C GLY A 446 0.50 7.81 -9.96
N ASP A 447 0.96 6.58 -9.86
CA ASP A 447 0.14 5.39 -9.69
C ASP A 447 -0.61 5.40 -8.37
N ILE A 448 0.08 5.64 -7.27
CA ILE A 448 -0.56 5.70 -5.96
C ILE A 448 -1.45 6.94 -5.83
N GLN A 449 -1.11 8.06 -6.49
CA GLN A 449 -1.92 9.27 -6.48
C GLN A 449 -3.32 9.02 -7.04
N VAL A 450 -3.45 8.28 -8.14
CA VAL A 450 -4.77 7.98 -8.75
C VAL A 450 -5.50 6.85 -8.03
N PHE A 451 -4.82 6.03 -7.27
CA PHE A 451 -5.39 4.81 -6.67
C PHE A 451 -5.62 4.90 -5.15
N SER A 452 -5.05 5.88 -4.44
CA SER A 452 -5.11 5.98 -2.98
C SER A 452 -6.53 5.94 -2.39
N PRO A 453 -7.60 6.50 -3.00
CA PRO A 453 -8.96 6.35 -2.51
C PRO A 453 -9.48 4.90 -2.56
N THR A 454 -9.19 4.19 -3.65
CA THR A 454 -9.53 2.78 -3.81
C THR A 454 -8.75 1.91 -2.82
N ALA A 455 -7.45 2.14 -2.69
CA ALA A 455 -6.59 1.41 -1.77
C ALA A 455 -7.06 1.53 -0.32
N SER A 456 -7.39 2.75 0.13
CA SER A 456 -7.80 3.05 1.50
C SER A 456 -9.20 2.57 1.85
N PHE A 457 -10.01 2.23 0.86
CA PHE A 457 -11.26 1.52 1.08
C PHE A 457 -11.01 0.01 1.22
N LEU A 458 -10.22 -0.57 0.31
CA LEU A 458 -9.97 -2.01 0.27
C LEU A 458 -9.20 -2.53 1.49
N TYR A 459 -8.20 -1.77 1.92
CA TYR A 459 -7.31 -2.13 3.03
C TYR A 459 -7.04 -0.93 3.95
N ASN A 460 -6.67 -1.21 5.19
CA ASN A 460 -6.13 -0.18 6.09
C ASN A 460 -4.70 0.19 5.65
N THR A 461 -4.61 1.17 4.77
CA THR A 461 -3.34 1.65 4.19
C THR A 461 -2.65 2.70 5.06
N SER A 462 -3.26 3.13 6.14
CA SER A 462 -2.80 4.29 6.94
C SER A 462 -1.35 4.17 7.40
N GLY A 463 -0.94 3.04 7.96
CA GLY A 463 0.43 2.82 8.44
C GLY A 463 1.45 2.79 7.29
N MET A 464 1.18 1.96 6.28
CA MET A 464 2.07 1.75 5.13
C MET A 464 2.28 3.04 4.34
N LEU A 465 1.21 3.72 3.93
CA LEU A 465 1.32 4.96 3.15
C LEU A 465 1.82 6.15 3.97
N SER A 466 1.56 6.20 5.28
CA SER A 466 2.19 7.22 6.14
C SER A 466 3.70 7.01 6.27
N GLY A 467 4.17 5.77 6.29
CA GLY A 467 5.60 5.42 6.22
C GLY A 467 6.22 5.88 4.90
N TRP A 468 5.61 5.51 3.78
CA TRP A 468 6.04 5.91 2.44
C TRP A 468 6.06 7.44 2.23
N LEU A 469 5.08 8.16 2.79
CA LEU A 469 5.06 9.64 2.74
C LEU A 469 6.19 10.29 3.55
N LYS A 470 6.71 9.63 4.59
CA LYS A 470 7.90 10.09 5.30
C LYS A 470 9.15 9.99 4.41
N ASP A 471 9.26 8.91 3.64
CA ASP A 471 10.32 8.74 2.65
C ASP A 471 10.22 9.81 1.55
N LEU A 472 9.03 10.03 1.00
CA LEU A 472 8.78 11.08 0.01
C LEU A 472 9.21 12.46 0.53
N ALA A 473 8.75 12.83 1.73
CA ALA A 473 9.02 14.15 2.29
C ALA A 473 10.50 14.36 2.58
N VAL A 474 11.20 13.35 3.10
CA VAL A 474 12.63 13.49 3.45
C VAL A 474 13.51 13.60 2.20
N GLU A 475 13.26 12.82 1.16
CA GLU A 475 13.97 12.91 -0.11
C GLU A 475 13.67 14.24 -0.81
N GLN A 476 12.41 14.62 -0.93
CA GLN A 476 11.96 15.88 -1.52
C GLN A 476 12.65 17.10 -0.89
N ILE A 477 12.65 17.17 0.44
CA ILE A 477 13.11 18.35 1.18
C ILE A 477 14.63 18.38 1.28
N LYS A 478 15.25 17.25 1.64
CA LYS A 478 16.69 17.20 1.92
C LYS A 478 17.56 17.01 0.69
N ASP A 479 17.10 16.18 -0.26
CA ASP A 479 17.93 15.80 -1.39
C ASP A 479 17.61 16.60 -2.67
N PHE A 480 16.34 17.03 -2.87
CA PHE A 480 15.88 17.56 -4.15
C PHE A 480 15.25 18.97 -4.07
N ASN A 481 15.57 19.74 -3.03
CA ASN A 481 15.18 21.15 -2.89
C ASN A 481 13.68 21.42 -3.18
N GLY A 482 12.80 20.54 -2.72
CA GLY A 482 11.35 20.67 -2.85
C GLY A 482 10.76 19.97 -4.07
N VAL A 483 11.57 19.46 -5.00
CA VAL A 483 11.09 18.62 -6.11
C VAL A 483 10.75 17.23 -5.58
N VAL A 484 9.52 16.80 -5.79
CA VAL A 484 9.10 15.45 -5.42
C VAL A 484 9.63 14.44 -6.43
N PRO A 485 10.40 13.42 -6.03
CA PRO A 485 10.84 12.37 -6.93
C PRO A 485 9.66 11.66 -7.57
N LEU A 486 9.83 11.15 -8.79
CA LEU A 486 8.78 10.43 -9.51
C LEU A 486 8.57 9.01 -8.97
N VAL A 487 9.59 8.46 -8.34
CA VAL A 487 9.53 7.20 -7.58
C VAL A 487 10.10 7.40 -6.18
N VAL A 488 9.52 6.74 -5.21
CA VAL A 488 9.94 6.80 -3.80
C VAL A 488 10.02 5.37 -3.24
N PRO A 489 11.16 4.95 -2.69
CA PRO A 489 12.47 5.62 -2.64
C PRO A 489 13.10 5.83 -4.01
N ILE A 490 13.93 6.88 -4.12
CA ILE A 490 14.61 7.25 -5.37
C ILE A 490 15.79 6.32 -5.67
N ILE A 491 15.91 5.89 -6.93
CA ILE A 491 16.99 5.00 -7.39
C ILE A 491 17.90 5.63 -8.46
N LYS A 492 17.40 6.64 -9.19
CA LYS A 492 18.12 7.31 -10.28
C LYS A 492 17.98 8.84 -10.14
N PRO A 493 18.72 9.48 -9.22
CA PRO A 493 18.78 10.94 -9.17
C PRO A 493 19.22 11.53 -10.52
N GLY A 494 18.53 12.60 -10.96
CA GLY A 494 18.77 13.21 -12.27
C GLY A 494 17.90 12.67 -13.42
N GLU A 495 17.45 11.42 -13.37
CA GLU A 495 16.48 10.88 -14.34
C GLU A 495 15.02 10.94 -13.82
N LEU A 496 14.83 10.77 -12.52
CA LEU A 496 13.52 10.66 -11.87
C LEU A 496 13.22 11.79 -10.88
N THR A 497 13.93 12.90 -10.98
CA THR A 497 13.80 14.06 -10.09
C THR A 497 13.45 15.34 -10.86
N PHE A 498 12.62 15.22 -11.86
CA PHE A 498 12.05 16.36 -12.58
C PHE A 498 10.60 16.60 -12.16
N PRO A 499 10.16 17.86 -11.99
CA PRO A 499 8.79 18.17 -11.63
C PRO A 499 7.81 17.70 -12.72
N ARG A 500 6.84 16.87 -12.34
CA ARG A 500 5.76 16.36 -13.20
C ARG A 500 4.43 16.49 -12.48
N ALA A 501 3.48 17.13 -13.11
CA ALA A 501 2.11 17.18 -12.61
C ALA A 501 1.50 15.77 -12.54
N ALA A 502 0.51 15.59 -11.70
CA ALA A 502 -0.13 14.35 -11.32
C ALA A 502 0.81 13.41 -10.53
N TRP A 503 2.04 13.14 -10.99
CA TRP A 503 3.01 12.30 -10.29
C TRP A 503 3.53 12.98 -9.02
N SER A 504 4.23 14.07 -9.16
CA SER A 504 4.80 14.81 -8.01
C SER A 504 3.71 15.41 -7.10
N ASP A 505 2.49 15.56 -7.58
CA ASP A 505 1.34 16.04 -6.82
C ASP A 505 0.88 15.04 -5.73
N ALA A 506 1.42 13.83 -5.73
CA ALA A 506 1.22 12.83 -4.68
C ALA A 506 1.57 13.38 -3.28
N ALA A 507 2.53 14.30 -3.18
CA ALA A 507 2.89 14.99 -1.94
C ALA A 507 1.72 15.73 -1.26
N ILE A 508 0.68 16.09 -2.03
CA ILE A 508 -0.52 16.79 -1.52
C ILE A 508 -1.75 15.88 -1.56
N ILE A 509 -1.93 15.13 -2.64
CA ILE A 509 -3.16 14.36 -2.89
C ILE A 509 -3.21 13.13 -1.98
N VAL A 510 -2.13 12.36 -1.87
CA VAL A 510 -2.13 11.14 -1.04
C VAL A 510 -2.38 11.45 0.45
N PRO A 511 -1.71 12.43 1.09
CA PRO A 511 -2.04 12.79 2.47
C PRO A 511 -3.48 13.31 2.64
N TRP A 512 -4.02 14.02 1.63
CA TRP A 512 -5.41 14.43 1.64
C TRP A 512 -6.37 13.24 1.62
N ASP A 513 -6.15 12.27 0.75
CA ASP A 513 -6.98 11.07 0.63
C ASP A 513 -6.92 10.22 1.90
N LEU A 514 -5.74 10.07 2.50
CA LEU A 514 -5.59 9.39 3.79
C LEU A 514 -6.34 10.12 4.92
N TYR A 515 -6.31 11.44 4.91
CA TYR A 515 -7.10 12.23 5.87
C TYR A 515 -8.61 12.02 5.67
N GLN A 516 -9.09 11.98 4.43
CA GLN A 516 -10.51 11.67 4.16
C GLN A 516 -10.87 10.26 4.64
N ALA A 517 -9.99 9.28 4.42
CA ALA A 517 -10.24 7.89 4.79
C ALA A 517 -10.14 7.63 6.29
N PHE A 518 -9.18 8.22 6.99
CA PHE A 518 -8.84 7.87 8.37
C PHE A 518 -9.02 8.98 9.39
N GLY A 519 -9.27 10.23 8.97
CA GLY A 519 -9.45 11.39 9.85
C GLY A 519 -8.17 11.86 10.56
N ASP A 520 -6.99 11.37 10.14
CA ASP A 520 -5.73 11.67 10.82
C ASP A 520 -5.24 13.09 10.51
N ARG A 521 -5.63 14.05 11.36
CA ARG A 521 -5.17 15.43 11.28
C ARG A 521 -3.66 15.57 11.53
N LYS A 522 -3.06 14.66 12.32
CA LYS A 522 -1.61 14.69 12.56
C LYS A 522 -0.83 14.40 11.29
N LEU A 523 -1.30 13.47 10.47
CA LEU A 523 -0.69 13.19 9.16
C LEU A 523 -0.63 14.46 8.29
N LEU A 524 -1.72 15.24 8.22
CA LEU A 524 -1.70 16.50 7.49
C LEU A 524 -0.69 17.50 8.06
N TYR A 525 -0.56 17.56 9.38
CA TYR A 525 0.41 18.42 10.05
C TYR A 525 1.86 17.98 9.71
N ASP A 526 2.14 16.69 9.82
CA ASP A 526 3.47 16.13 9.57
C ASP A 526 3.89 16.30 8.10
N GLN A 527 2.94 16.28 7.15
CA GLN A 527 3.19 16.41 5.72
C GLN A 527 3.07 17.85 5.18
N TYR A 528 2.63 18.82 5.99
CA TYR A 528 2.35 20.17 5.51
C TYR A 528 3.60 20.86 4.94
N GLU A 529 4.78 20.68 5.52
CA GLU A 529 6.03 21.22 5.00
C GLU A 529 6.33 20.66 3.59
N SER A 530 6.18 19.37 3.38
CA SER A 530 6.35 18.74 2.07
C SER A 530 5.38 19.34 1.03
N MET A 531 4.10 19.47 1.38
CA MET A 531 3.09 20.10 0.51
C MET A 531 3.47 21.52 0.13
N GLU A 532 3.90 22.30 1.09
CA GLU A 532 4.28 23.70 0.90
C GLU A 532 5.56 23.85 0.05
N GLN A 533 6.57 23.01 0.31
CA GLN A 533 7.82 23.00 -0.46
C GLN A 533 7.57 22.61 -1.92
N TRP A 534 6.67 21.67 -2.20
CA TRP A 534 6.25 21.32 -3.55
C TRP A 534 5.73 22.55 -4.31
N LEU A 535 4.78 23.28 -3.73
CA LEU A 535 4.17 24.46 -4.36
C LEU A 535 5.10 25.67 -4.45
N LYS A 536 6.02 25.84 -3.49
CA LYS A 536 6.90 27.01 -3.43
C LYS A 536 8.21 26.85 -4.20
N LYS A 537 8.75 25.63 -4.27
CA LYS A 537 10.08 25.36 -4.82
C LYS A 537 10.13 24.25 -5.86
N GLY A 538 9.28 23.23 -5.72
CA GLY A 538 9.36 22.04 -6.56
C GLY A 538 8.82 22.23 -7.97
N LEU A 539 7.85 23.14 -8.16
CA LEU A 539 7.18 23.37 -9.44
C LEU A 539 8.04 24.19 -10.41
N ASP A 540 8.03 23.80 -11.69
CA ASP A 540 8.59 24.62 -12.78
C ASP A 540 7.49 25.54 -13.35
N ARG A 541 7.45 26.78 -12.88
CA ARG A 541 6.42 27.78 -13.23
C ARG A 541 6.95 28.91 -14.07
N GLN A 542 6.07 29.41 -14.95
CA GLN A 542 6.24 30.72 -15.60
C GLN A 542 5.99 31.86 -14.63
N PRO A 543 6.45 33.11 -14.97
CA PRO A 543 6.16 34.33 -14.18
C PRO A 543 4.66 34.61 -14.00
N ASN A 544 3.79 34.13 -14.93
CA ASN A 544 2.35 34.28 -14.82
C ASN A 544 1.71 33.29 -13.83
N GLY A 545 2.47 32.33 -13.30
CA GLY A 545 2.01 31.37 -12.30
C GLY A 545 1.55 30.02 -12.82
N LEU A 546 1.41 29.83 -14.13
CA LEU A 546 1.13 28.52 -14.75
C LEU A 546 2.43 27.71 -14.91
N TRP A 547 2.29 26.40 -15.23
CA TRP A 547 3.44 25.58 -15.59
C TRP A 547 4.22 26.14 -16.78
N ASN A 548 5.54 25.92 -16.76
CA ASN A 548 6.41 26.21 -17.89
C ASN A 548 5.98 25.33 -19.08
N PRO A 549 5.57 25.91 -20.23
CA PRO A 549 5.08 25.17 -21.36
C PRO A 549 6.15 24.31 -22.05
N PHE A 550 7.42 24.56 -21.79
CA PHE A 550 8.56 23.76 -22.29
C PHE A 550 8.92 22.60 -21.36
N SER A 551 8.35 22.55 -20.16
CA SER A 551 8.53 21.42 -19.24
C SER A 551 7.74 20.22 -19.76
N PHE A 552 8.44 19.13 -20.05
CA PHE A 552 7.77 17.87 -20.42
C PHE A 552 6.81 17.43 -19.31
N GLN A 553 5.62 16.95 -19.68
CA GLN A 553 4.61 16.41 -18.76
C GLN A 553 4.11 15.07 -19.29
N TYR A 554 3.84 14.14 -18.41
CA TYR A 554 3.29 12.82 -18.78
C TYR A 554 1.84 12.89 -19.30
N GLY A 555 1.09 13.95 -18.96
CA GLY A 555 -0.29 14.11 -19.38
C GLY A 555 -1.20 12.99 -18.86
N ASP A 556 -2.09 12.52 -19.73
CA ASP A 556 -2.97 11.38 -19.45
C ASP A 556 -2.30 10.08 -19.90
N TRP A 557 -1.32 9.63 -19.12
CA TRP A 557 -0.44 8.49 -19.42
C TRP A 557 -1.23 7.25 -19.81
N LEU A 558 -0.80 6.59 -20.90
CA LEU A 558 -1.45 5.40 -21.46
C LEU A 558 -2.93 5.60 -21.83
N ASP A 559 -3.30 6.83 -22.29
CA ASP A 559 -4.53 7.01 -23.07
C ASP A 559 -4.58 5.94 -24.20
N PRO A 560 -5.72 5.30 -24.45
CA PRO A 560 -5.83 4.25 -25.48
C PRO A 560 -5.33 4.64 -26.88
N ASP A 561 -5.33 5.93 -27.20
CA ASP A 561 -4.84 6.45 -28.48
C ASP A 561 -3.34 6.78 -28.49
N ALA A 562 -2.67 6.66 -27.33
CA ALA A 562 -1.22 6.82 -27.24
C ALA A 562 -0.49 5.70 -28.02
N PRO A 563 0.49 6.04 -28.87
CA PRO A 563 1.26 5.03 -29.58
C PRO A 563 1.98 4.06 -28.62
N PRO A 564 2.19 2.80 -29.00
CA PRO A 564 2.86 1.82 -28.13
C PRO A 564 4.26 2.24 -27.64
N ASN A 565 4.96 3.06 -28.41
CA ASN A 565 6.30 3.59 -28.11
C ASN A 565 6.30 5.03 -27.58
N ASP A 566 5.12 5.66 -27.41
CA ASP A 566 4.97 7.00 -26.84
C ASP A 566 3.76 7.05 -25.88
N PRO A 567 3.91 6.52 -24.66
CA PRO A 567 2.80 6.44 -23.70
C PRO A 567 2.24 7.80 -23.25
N ALA A 568 2.99 8.90 -23.46
CA ALA A 568 2.56 10.27 -23.15
C ALA A 568 1.83 10.94 -24.33
N GLY A 569 1.87 10.34 -25.52
CA GLY A 569 1.31 10.88 -26.77
C GLY A 569 -0.19 10.69 -26.94
N GLY A 570 -0.97 10.78 -25.83
CA GLY A 570 -2.43 10.66 -25.87
C GLY A 570 -3.14 11.90 -26.39
N LYS A 571 -4.49 11.85 -26.46
CA LYS A 571 -5.34 12.94 -26.97
C LYS A 571 -5.32 14.21 -26.15
N THR A 572 -5.11 14.08 -24.84
CA THR A 572 -5.24 15.20 -23.91
C THR A 572 -3.96 16.01 -23.87
N ASP A 573 -4.07 17.32 -24.07
CA ASP A 573 -2.94 18.26 -23.90
C ASP A 573 -2.32 18.10 -22.50
N SER A 574 -1.06 17.69 -22.46
CA SER A 574 -0.34 17.44 -21.22
C SER A 574 -0.16 18.67 -20.35
N GLN A 575 -0.08 19.87 -20.96
CA GLN A 575 -0.01 21.13 -20.25
C GLN A 575 -1.37 21.55 -19.66
N LEU A 576 -2.47 21.18 -20.31
CA LEU A 576 -3.81 21.35 -19.74
C LEU A 576 -3.95 20.49 -18.49
N VAL A 577 -3.54 19.22 -18.56
CA VAL A 577 -3.51 18.31 -17.38
C VAL A 577 -2.70 18.93 -16.27
N ALA A 578 -1.47 19.36 -16.53
CA ALA A 578 -0.58 19.95 -15.54
C ALA A 578 -1.20 21.18 -14.84
N ASN A 579 -1.81 22.08 -15.60
CA ASN A 579 -2.43 23.28 -15.03
C ASN A 579 -3.76 23.01 -14.31
N ALA A 580 -4.50 21.98 -14.71
CA ALA A 580 -5.68 21.51 -13.96
C ALA A 580 -5.29 20.96 -12.59
N TYR A 581 -4.25 20.12 -12.55
CA TYR A 581 -3.70 19.62 -11.28
C TYR A 581 -3.15 20.74 -10.41
N LEU A 582 -2.43 21.70 -10.98
CA LEU A 582 -1.93 22.87 -10.25
C LEU A 582 -3.05 23.65 -9.53
N ALA A 583 -4.19 23.85 -10.19
CA ALA A 583 -5.36 24.46 -9.56
C ALA A 583 -5.90 23.60 -8.41
N GLN A 584 -5.99 22.29 -8.62
CA GLN A 584 -6.52 21.36 -7.63
C GLN A 584 -5.61 21.25 -6.40
N ILE A 585 -4.31 21.04 -6.57
CA ILE A 585 -3.40 20.90 -5.43
C ILE A 585 -3.29 22.19 -4.63
N THR A 586 -3.33 23.36 -5.30
CA THR A 586 -3.36 24.68 -4.59
C THR A 586 -4.66 24.85 -3.80
N TYR A 587 -5.78 24.37 -4.33
CA TYR A 587 -7.04 24.31 -3.59
C TYR A 587 -6.95 23.36 -2.39
N LEU A 588 -6.39 22.15 -2.56
CA LEU A 588 -6.26 21.17 -1.49
C LEU A 588 -5.39 21.68 -0.33
N ILE A 589 -4.22 22.27 -0.61
CA ILE A 589 -3.41 22.83 0.49
C ILE A 589 -4.13 23.96 1.22
N SER A 590 -4.99 24.74 0.55
CA SER A 590 -5.82 25.75 1.22
C SER A 590 -6.78 25.12 2.24
N LYS A 591 -7.33 23.96 1.91
CA LYS A 591 -8.19 23.17 2.82
C LYS A 591 -7.38 22.59 3.99
N VAL A 592 -6.21 22.03 3.70
CA VAL A 592 -5.29 21.50 4.73
C VAL A 592 -4.88 22.63 5.71
N ALA A 593 -4.42 23.77 5.20
CA ALA A 593 -4.07 24.90 6.04
C ALA A 593 -5.22 25.40 6.91
N LYS A 594 -6.46 25.39 6.37
CA LYS A 594 -7.67 25.73 7.14
C LYS A 594 -7.95 24.71 8.25
N ILE A 595 -7.83 23.41 7.97
CA ILE A 595 -8.01 22.32 8.95
C ILE A 595 -6.97 22.43 10.07
N LEU A 596 -5.75 22.78 9.72
CA LEU A 596 -4.64 22.96 10.66
C LEU A 596 -4.69 24.31 11.42
N ASN A 597 -5.60 25.22 11.05
CA ASN A 597 -5.72 26.60 11.55
C ASN A 597 -4.47 27.46 11.29
N LEU A 598 -3.86 27.30 10.12
CA LEU A 598 -2.68 28.05 9.70
C LEU A 598 -3.09 29.38 9.06
N SER A 599 -2.25 30.42 9.23
CA SER A 599 -2.46 31.77 8.68
C SER A 599 -2.49 31.81 7.15
N GLU A 600 -1.76 30.91 6.52
CA GLU A 600 -1.58 30.76 5.06
C GLU A 600 -2.85 30.26 4.32
N ALA A 601 -3.85 29.80 5.04
CA ALA A 601 -5.08 29.25 4.44
C ALA A 601 -5.75 30.22 3.46
N ARG A 602 -5.78 31.53 3.78
CA ARG A 602 -6.35 32.57 2.91
C ARG A 602 -5.46 32.84 1.69
N HIS A 603 -4.16 32.81 1.87
CA HIS A 603 -3.19 32.97 0.78
C HIS A 603 -3.36 31.85 -0.26
N TRP A 604 -3.38 30.59 0.17
CA TRP A 604 -3.56 29.45 -0.73
C TRP A 604 -4.92 29.45 -1.43
N ALA A 605 -5.98 29.84 -0.74
CA ALA A 605 -7.31 29.95 -1.34
C ALA A 605 -7.36 31.03 -2.45
N PHE A 606 -6.70 32.17 -2.23
CA PHE A 606 -6.57 33.21 -3.23
C PHE A 606 -5.74 32.75 -4.43
N GLN A 607 -4.60 32.10 -4.19
CA GLN A 607 -3.75 31.55 -5.27
C GLN A 607 -4.50 30.52 -6.11
N ALA A 608 -5.28 29.62 -5.47
CA ALA A 608 -6.08 28.63 -6.19
C ALA A 608 -7.09 29.30 -7.16
N GLU A 609 -7.77 30.35 -6.72
CA GLU A 609 -8.71 31.06 -7.58
C GLU A 609 -8.00 31.82 -8.72
N GLN A 610 -6.84 32.41 -8.47
CA GLN A 610 -6.02 33.01 -9.53
C GLN A 610 -5.61 31.98 -10.59
N ILE A 611 -5.16 30.78 -10.19
CA ILE A 611 -4.79 29.72 -11.12
C ILE A 611 -6.01 29.27 -11.93
N LYS A 612 -7.18 29.14 -11.32
CA LYS A 612 -8.43 28.85 -12.04
C LYS A 612 -8.75 29.92 -13.11
N GLN A 613 -8.56 31.18 -12.79
CA GLN A 613 -8.76 32.28 -13.75
C GLN A 613 -7.78 32.18 -14.92
N LEU A 614 -6.50 31.91 -14.64
CA LEU A 614 -5.47 31.70 -15.65
C LEU A 614 -5.72 30.47 -16.51
N PHE A 615 -6.20 29.37 -15.89
CA PHE A 615 -6.63 28.18 -16.61
C PHE A 615 -7.74 28.49 -17.61
N ARG A 616 -8.80 29.18 -17.15
CA ARG A 616 -9.91 29.59 -18.02
C ARG A 616 -9.41 30.49 -19.17
N ALA A 617 -8.59 31.48 -18.88
CA ALA A 617 -8.05 32.39 -19.89
C ALA A 617 -7.19 31.69 -20.94
N LYS A 618 -6.58 30.55 -20.61
CA LYS A 618 -5.71 29.81 -21.53
C LYS A 618 -6.41 28.68 -22.28
N TYR A 619 -7.38 28.00 -21.66
CA TYR A 619 -7.93 26.74 -22.17
C TYR A 619 -9.44 26.80 -22.50
N ILE A 620 -10.13 27.89 -22.17
CA ILE A 620 -11.53 28.10 -22.54
C ILE A 620 -11.58 29.14 -23.65
N ASN A 621 -12.15 28.73 -24.78
CA ASN A 621 -12.28 29.63 -25.95
C ASN A 621 -13.47 30.63 -25.82
N SER A 622 -13.65 31.49 -26.81
CA SER A 622 -14.68 32.53 -26.82
C SER A 622 -16.11 31.99 -26.81
N SER A 623 -16.32 30.73 -27.18
CA SER A 623 -17.64 30.06 -27.11
C SER A 623 -17.94 29.46 -25.72
N GLY A 624 -17.00 29.56 -24.78
CA GLY A 624 -17.12 29.00 -23.42
C GLY A 624 -16.85 27.50 -23.34
N THR A 625 -16.25 26.91 -24.38
CA THR A 625 -15.87 25.48 -24.42
C THR A 625 -14.36 25.30 -24.27
N LEU A 626 -13.93 24.10 -23.87
CA LEU A 626 -12.50 23.78 -23.79
C LEU A 626 -11.91 23.66 -25.21
N ASP A 627 -10.69 24.16 -25.41
CA ASP A 627 -9.96 24.02 -26.68
C ASP A 627 -9.56 22.55 -26.92
N ASN A 628 -9.16 21.81 -25.87
CA ASN A 628 -9.01 20.38 -25.92
C ASN A 628 -10.24 19.74 -25.26
N ASP A 629 -11.02 18.98 -26.03
CA ASP A 629 -12.31 18.44 -25.62
C ASP A 629 -12.28 16.90 -25.40
N SER A 630 -11.14 16.34 -25.02
CA SER A 630 -11.00 14.95 -24.65
C SER A 630 -11.81 14.57 -23.40
N MET A 631 -12.11 13.27 -23.21
CA MET A 631 -12.80 12.79 -22.00
C MET A 631 -12.08 13.25 -20.74
N THR A 632 -10.75 13.15 -20.71
CA THR A 632 -9.92 13.53 -19.57
C THR A 632 -9.96 15.02 -19.30
N ALA A 633 -9.79 15.88 -20.35
CA ALA A 633 -9.84 17.33 -20.18
C ALA A 633 -11.18 17.81 -19.61
N LEU A 634 -12.29 17.28 -20.15
CA LEU A 634 -13.64 17.60 -19.67
C LEU A 634 -13.88 17.10 -18.24
N SER A 635 -13.42 15.88 -17.94
CA SER A 635 -13.54 15.31 -16.59
C SER A 635 -12.74 16.09 -15.55
N LEU A 636 -11.51 16.51 -15.87
CA LEU A 636 -10.69 17.40 -15.02
C LEU A 636 -11.38 18.73 -14.78
N ALA A 637 -11.87 19.38 -15.85
CA ALA A 637 -12.51 20.69 -15.75
C ALA A 637 -13.77 20.67 -14.86
N LEU A 638 -14.59 19.62 -14.98
CA LEU A 638 -15.78 19.42 -14.17
C LEU A 638 -15.43 19.05 -12.71
N SER A 639 -14.54 18.05 -12.52
CA SER A 639 -14.21 17.52 -11.19
C SER A 639 -13.45 18.52 -10.32
N TYR A 640 -12.58 19.34 -10.91
CA TYR A 640 -11.76 20.32 -10.20
C TYR A 640 -12.38 21.72 -10.13
N ASN A 641 -13.64 21.85 -10.56
CA ASN A 641 -14.38 23.13 -10.56
C ASN A 641 -13.61 24.25 -11.26
N LEU A 642 -13.10 23.98 -12.46
CA LEU A 642 -12.31 24.95 -13.23
C LEU A 642 -13.19 25.89 -14.09
N LEU A 643 -14.44 25.50 -14.31
CA LEU A 643 -15.40 26.17 -15.20
C LEU A 643 -16.23 27.21 -14.44
N LEU A 644 -16.72 28.22 -15.17
CA LEU A 644 -17.75 29.12 -14.71
C LEU A 644 -19.15 28.44 -14.77
N PRO A 645 -20.14 28.90 -13.98
CA PRO A 645 -21.46 28.27 -13.95
C PRO A 645 -22.16 28.14 -15.30
N ASP A 646 -21.97 29.08 -16.21
CA ASP A 646 -22.51 29.08 -17.56
C ASP A 646 -21.77 28.15 -18.53
N GLN A 647 -20.52 27.81 -18.23
CA GLN A 647 -19.68 26.88 -19.00
C GLN A 647 -19.94 25.41 -18.64
N ILE A 648 -20.39 25.11 -17.41
CA ILE A 648 -20.63 23.74 -16.92
C ILE A 648 -21.62 22.98 -17.82
N PRO A 649 -22.79 23.51 -18.20
CA PRO A 649 -23.71 22.78 -19.10
C PRO A 649 -23.11 22.48 -20.47
N LEU A 650 -22.25 23.34 -20.99
CA LEU A 650 -21.56 23.13 -22.27
C LEU A 650 -20.58 21.98 -22.19
N ALA A 651 -19.78 21.94 -21.10
CA ALA A 651 -18.83 20.85 -20.85
C ALA A 651 -19.54 19.50 -20.64
N ILE A 652 -20.65 19.49 -19.89
CA ILE A 652 -21.46 18.28 -19.67
C ILE A 652 -21.97 17.75 -21.01
N LYS A 653 -22.61 18.61 -21.81
CA LYS A 653 -23.10 18.22 -23.14
C LYS A 653 -21.99 17.71 -24.05
N ARG A 654 -20.82 18.33 -23.98
CA ARG A 654 -19.67 17.88 -24.77
C ARG A 654 -19.14 16.56 -24.31
N LEU A 655 -19.06 16.32 -22.98
CA LEU A 655 -18.64 15.04 -22.41
C LEU A 655 -19.59 13.91 -22.87
N GLU A 656 -20.91 14.14 -22.87
CA GLU A 656 -21.88 13.19 -23.43
C GLU A 656 -21.57 12.86 -24.90
N GLN A 657 -21.32 13.86 -25.72
CA GLN A 657 -21.03 13.68 -27.13
C GLN A 657 -19.75 12.86 -27.36
N VAL A 658 -18.67 13.13 -26.61
CA VAL A 658 -17.42 12.39 -26.81
C VAL A 658 -17.53 10.94 -26.30
N VAL A 659 -18.32 10.68 -25.26
CA VAL A 659 -18.63 9.32 -24.79
C VAL A 659 -19.44 8.55 -25.83
N HIS A 660 -20.44 9.17 -26.46
CA HIS A 660 -21.19 8.56 -27.56
C HIS A 660 -20.32 8.30 -28.79
N ALA A 661 -19.47 9.28 -29.16
CA ALA A 661 -18.58 9.18 -30.32
C ALA A 661 -17.55 8.04 -30.15
N SER A 662 -17.09 7.74 -28.89
CA SER A 662 -16.23 6.61 -28.59
C SER A 662 -16.97 5.26 -28.59
N SER A 663 -18.29 5.23 -28.88
CA SER A 663 -19.12 4.03 -28.69
C SER A 663 -19.10 3.51 -27.27
N PHE A 664 -19.05 4.40 -26.27
CA PHE A 664 -18.98 4.15 -24.82
C PHE A 664 -17.69 3.46 -24.37
N LYS A 665 -16.70 3.38 -25.24
CA LYS A 665 -15.37 2.90 -24.88
C LYS A 665 -14.60 3.94 -24.08
N ILE A 666 -13.67 3.49 -23.28
CA ILE A 666 -12.78 4.38 -22.55
C ILE A 666 -11.83 5.09 -23.51
N SER A 667 -11.63 6.38 -23.29
CA SER A 667 -10.61 7.19 -23.95
C SER A 667 -9.92 8.06 -22.91
N THR A 668 -9.45 7.40 -21.83
CA THR A 668 -8.69 8.01 -20.74
C THR A 668 -7.51 7.13 -20.39
N GLY A 669 -6.42 7.76 -19.99
CA GLY A 669 -5.28 7.11 -19.36
C GLY A 669 -5.37 7.14 -17.84
N PHE A 670 -4.22 7.15 -17.16
CA PHE A 670 -4.15 7.08 -15.67
C PHE A 670 -4.88 8.25 -15.00
N VAL A 671 -4.75 9.45 -15.54
CA VAL A 671 -5.28 10.68 -14.95
C VAL A 671 -6.80 10.81 -15.12
N GLY A 672 -7.31 10.48 -16.31
CA GLY A 672 -8.74 10.61 -16.61
C GLY A 672 -9.59 9.48 -16.03
N THR A 673 -9.03 8.28 -15.90
CA THR A 673 -9.76 7.07 -15.47
C THR A 673 -10.44 7.19 -14.10
N PRO A 674 -9.85 7.75 -13.04
CA PRO A 674 -10.54 7.94 -11.77
C PRO A 674 -11.64 9.00 -11.81
N LEU A 675 -11.67 9.86 -12.84
CA LEU A 675 -12.53 11.04 -12.89
C LEU A 675 -13.74 10.89 -13.81
N ILE A 676 -13.66 10.07 -14.88
CA ILE A 676 -14.70 10.01 -15.92
C ILE A 676 -16.06 9.55 -15.39
N LEU A 677 -16.14 8.44 -14.64
CA LEU A 677 -17.42 7.96 -14.12
C LEU A 677 -17.99 8.86 -13.02
N PRO A 678 -17.18 9.37 -12.06
CA PRO A 678 -17.64 10.43 -11.15
C PRO A 678 -18.15 11.68 -11.83
N ALA A 679 -17.46 12.19 -12.86
CA ALA A 679 -17.88 13.38 -13.61
C ALA A 679 -19.24 13.17 -14.30
N LEU A 680 -19.42 12.04 -14.99
CA LEU A 680 -20.70 11.68 -15.62
C LEU A 680 -21.82 11.54 -14.58
N THR A 681 -21.55 10.90 -13.45
CA THR A 681 -22.53 10.71 -12.38
C THR A 681 -22.94 12.05 -11.76
N ALA A 682 -21.97 12.92 -11.45
CA ALA A 682 -22.21 14.25 -10.88
C ALA A 682 -22.98 15.17 -11.86
N ALA A 683 -22.78 14.97 -13.18
CA ALA A 683 -23.51 15.65 -14.25
C ALA A 683 -24.94 15.15 -14.45
N GLY A 684 -25.37 14.09 -13.75
CA GLY A 684 -26.67 13.46 -13.92
C GLY A 684 -26.72 12.39 -15.03
N ASN A 685 -25.60 12.08 -15.65
CA ASN A 685 -25.47 11.13 -16.76
C ASN A 685 -25.12 9.72 -16.27
N THR A 686 -25.80 9.28 -15.24
CA THR A 686 -25.50 7.99 -14.57
C THR A 686 -25.55 6.80 -15.51
N GLN A 687 -26.54 6.75 -16.43
CA GLN A 687 -26.67 5.64 -17.36
C GLN A 687 -25.50 5.57 -18.36
N LEU A 688 -24.93 6.72 -18.76
CA LEU A 688 -23.71 6.73 -19.57
C LEU A 688 -22.51 6.17 -18.79
N ALA A 689 -22.35 6.54 -17.51
CA ALA A 689 -21.31 5.99 -16.65
C ALA A 689 -21.42 4.45 -16.56
N TYR A 690 -22.62 3.91 -16.32
CA TYR A 690 -22.85 2.47 -16.32
C TYR A 690 -22.62 1.83 -17.69
N ARG A 691 -22.97 2.52 -18.79
CA ARG A 691 -22.75 1.98 -20.13
C ARG A 691 -21.26 1.85 -20.44
N MET A 692 -20.43 2.79 -19.98
CA MET A 692 -18.98 2.68 -20.06
C MET A 692 -18.44 1.56 -19.17
N LEU A 693 -18.90 1.45 -17.91
CA LEU A 693 -18.47 0.39 -17.00
C LEU A 693 -18.75 -1.01 -17.55
N LEU A 694 -19.93 -1.20 -18.16
CA LEU A 694 -20.41 -2.50 -18.64
C LEU A 694 -19.98 -2.82 -20.09
N GLU A 695 -19.18 -1.93 -20.73
CA GLU A 695 -18.59 -2.22 -22.04
C GLU A 695 -17.58 -3.35 -21.94
N ARG A 696 -17.57 -4.25 -22.95
CA ARG A 696 -16.75 -5.47 -22.98
C ARG A 696 -15.69 -5.48 -24.07
N SER A 697 -15.81 -4.61 -25.05
CA SER A 697 -14.83 -4.49 -26.12
C SER A 697 -13.69 -3.54 -25.73
N CYS A 698 -12.50 -3.80 -26.23
CA CYS A 698 -11.32 -2.98 -26.00
C CYS A 698 -11.47 -1.57 -26.62
N PRO A 699 -11.09 -0.50 -25.92
CA PRO A 699 -10.66 -0.40 -24.52
C PRO A 699 -11.85 -0.30 -23.54
N SER A 700 -11.86 -1.10 -22.50
CA SER A 700 -12.84 -1.04 -21.41
C SER A 700 -12.36 -1.79 -20.16
N TRP A 701 -12.98 -1.57 -18.99
CA TRP A 701 -12.65 -2.31 -17.77
C TRP A 701 -12.96 -3.81 -17.84
N LEU A 702 -13.99 -4.21 -18.58
CA LEU A 702 -14.40 -5.61 -18.66
C LEU A 702 -13.68 -6.38 -19.77
N TYR A 703 -13.06 -5.71 -20.74
CA TYR A 703 -12.30 -6.37 -21.81
C TYR A 703 -11.19 -7.30 -21.25
N PRO A 704 -10.30 -6.86 -20.33
CA PRO A 704 -9.30 -7.75 -19.76
C PRO A 704 -9.90 -9.01 -19.13
N ILE A 705 -11.09 -8.89 -18.52
CA ILE A 705 -11.79 -10.03 -17.92
C ILE A 705 -12.25 -11.01 -19.00
N THR A 706 -12.73 -10.53 -20.17
CA THR A 706 -13.09 -11.40 -21.31
C THR A 706 -11.88 -12.16 -21.86
N MET A 707 -10.67 -11.63 -21.65
CA MET A 707 -9.39 -12.25 -22.02
C MET A 707 -8.81 -13.10 -20.87
N GLY A 708 -9.57 -13.35 -19.80
CA GLY A 708 -9.17 -14.20 -18.68
C GLY A 708 -8.27 -13.54 -17.64
N ALA A 709 -8.21 -12.20 -17.58
CA ALA A 709 -7.43 -11.47 -16.58
C ALA A 709 -7.88 -11.78 -15.15
N THR A 710 -6.90 -11.88 -14.26
CA THR A 710 -7.11 -12.11 -12.83
C THR A 710 -6.57 -10.96 -11.95
N THR A 711 -5.96 -9.98 -12.58
CA THR A 711 -5.39 -8.73 -12.04
C THR A 711 -5.77 -7.57 -12.96
N MET A 712 -5.53 -6.34 -12.52
CA MET A 712 -5.60 -5.17 -13.41
C MET A 712 -4.38 -5.12 -14.33
N TRP A 713 -4.58 -4.70 -15.56
CA TRP A 713 -3.51 -4.52 -16.55
C TRP A 713 -3.05 -3.07 -16.60
N GLU A 714 -1.81 -2.87 -17.05
CA GLU A 714 -1.21 -1.54 -17.24
C GLU A 714 -1.84 -0.76 -18.38
N ARG A 715 -2.07 -1.43 -19.50
CA ARG A 715 -2.76 -0.90 -20.69
C ARG A 715 -4.12 -1.54 -20.84
N TRP A 716 -5.06 -0.83 -21.46
CA TRP A 716 -6.36 -1.37 -21.83
C TRP A 716 -6.25 -2.57 -22.78
N ASP A 717 -5.18 -2.60 -23.58
CA ASP A 717 -4.86 -3.55 -24.65
C ASP A 717 -3.54 -4.30 -24.38
N SER A 718 -3.17 -4.55 -23.14
CA SER A 718 -1.94 -5.33 -22.83
C SER A 718 -1.93 -6.70 -23.52
N MET A 719 -3.10 -7.32 -23.71
CA MET A 719 -3.33 -8.42 -24.65
C MET A 719 -4.30 -7.93 -25.72
N LEU A 720 -3.94 -8.11 -26.97
CA LEU A 720 -4.75 -7.72 -28.11
C LEU A 720 -5.92 -8.69 -28.34
N PRO A 721 -6.97 -8.31 -29.10
CA PRO A 721 -8.13 -9.17 -29.32
C PRO A 721 -7.84 -10.51 -29.98
N ASP A 722 -6.72 -10.65 -30.68
CA ASP A 722 -6.26 -11.92 -31.29
C ASP A 722 -5.49 -12.82 -30.29
N GLY A 723 -5.29 -12.36 -29.04
CA GLY A 723 -4.57 -13.08 -28.00
C GLY A 723 -3.07 -12.82 -27.98
N SER A 724 -2.53 -12.02 -28.91
CA SER A 724 -1.13 -11.61 -28.87
C SER A 724 -0.88 -10.53 -27.83
N ILE A 725 0.36 -10.46 -27.33
CA ILE A 725 0.77 -9.46 -26.34
C ILE A 725 1.07 -8.14 -27.08
N ASN A 726 0.57 -7.02 -26.54
CA ASN A 726 0.84 -5.68 -27.09
C ASN A 726 2.36 -5.48 -27.30
N PRO A 727 2.80 -4.96 -28.45
CA PRO A 727 4.23 -4.81 -28.77
C PRO A 727 4.94 -3.73 -27.94
N GLY A 728 4.19 -2.83 -27.27
CA GLY A 728 4.76 -1.76 -26.46
C GLY A 728 5.50 -2.28 -25.22
N SER A 729 6.47 -1.51 -24.73
CA SER A 729 7.26 -1.83 -23.55
C SER A 729 6.49 -1.64 -22.23
N MET A 730 5.40 -0.84 -22.25
CA MET A 730 4.52 -0.63 -21.08
C MET A 730 3.41 -1.68 -21.08
N THR A 731 3.80 -2.95 -20.83
CA THR A 731 2.88 -4.08 -20.88
C THR A 731 3.11 -4.97 -19.65
N SER A 732 2.42 -4.63 -18.57
CA SER A 732 2.31 -5.46 -17.37
C SER A 732 0.87 -6.00 -17.27
N PHE A 733 0.74 -7.24 -16.83
CA PHE A 733 -0.57 -7.86 -16.57
C PHE A 733 -0.97 -7.76 -15.09
N ASN A 734 -0.15 -7.09 -14.26
CA ASN A 734 -0.44 -6.78 -12.87
C ASN A 734 -0.01 -5.34 -12.55
N HIS A 735 -0.94 -4.38 -12.70
CA HIS A 735 -0.70 -2.96 -12.50
C HIS A 735 -1.99 -2.29 -11.99
N TYR A 736 -1.95 -1.63 -10.85
CA TYR A 736 -3.19 -1.24 -10.16
C TYR A 736 -3.82 0.10 -10.61
N ALA A 737 -3.11 0.98 -11.31
CA ALA A 737 -3.55 2.36 -11.55
C ALA A 737 -4.96 2.46 -12.20
N LEU A 738 -5.24 1.67 -13.25
CA LEU A 738 -6.55 1.64 -13.91
C LEU A 738 -7.66 1.02 -13.05
N GLY A 739 -7.30 0.40 -11.93
CA GLY A 739 -8.22 -0.07 -10.89
C GLY A 739 -8.80 1.03 -10.00
N SER A 740 -8.42 2.29 -10.22
CA SER A 740 -8.97 3.48 -9.54
C SER A 740 -10.50 3.60 -9.63
N VAL A 741 -11.13 2.98 -10.61
CA VAL A 741 -12.59 2.83 -10.72
C VAL A 741 -13.25 2.17 -9.50
N GLY A 742 -12.48 1.44 -8.68
CA GLY A 742 -12.95 0.85 -7.42
C GLY A 742 -13.59 1.87 -6.48
N ALA A 743 -13.05 3.08 -6.39
CA ALA A 743 -13.65 4.15 -5.59
C ALA A 743 -15.08 4.50 -6.03
N TRP A 744 -15.33 4.52 -7.35
CA TRP A 744 -16.69 4.73 -7.88
C TRP A 744 -17.60 3.53 -7.64
N LEU A 745 -17.10 2.31 -7.73
CA LEU A 745 -17.87 1.10 -7.40
C LEU A 745 -18.35 1.15 -5.94
N HIS A 746 -17.49 1.54 -5.02
CA HIS A 746 -17.83 1.59 -3.60
C HIS A 746 -18.78 2.75 -3.26
N SER A 747 -18.50 3.95 -3.77
CA SER A 747 -19.25 5.16 -3.43
C SER A 747 -20.57 5.32 -4.20
N THR A 748 -20.62 4.89 -5.46
CA THR A 748 -21.76 5.10 -6.34
C THR A 748 -22.61 3.83 -6.49
N VAL A 749 -22.00 2.71 -6.94
CA VAL A 749 -22.74 1.45 -7.07
C VAL A 749 -23.08 0.89 -5.70
N GLY A 750 -22.10 0.78 -4.80
CA GLY A 750 -22.28 0.33 -3.43
C GLY A 750 -23.02 1.36 -2.54
N GLY A 751 -22.80 2.64 -2.83
CA GLY A 751 -23.53 3.75 -2.19
C GLY A 751 -23.02 4.16 -0.83
N ILE A 752 -21.75 3.91 -0.46
CA ILE A 752 -21.16 4.43 0.79
C ILE A 752 -19.95 5.32 0.56
N SER A 753 -19.90 6.42 1.27
CA SER A 753 -18.75 7.32 1.31
C SER A 753 -18.64 8.02 2.67
N SER A 754 -17.48 8.57 2.97
CA SER A 754 -17.31 9.43 4.14
C SER A 754 -17.87 10.81 3.85
N ALA A 755 -18.85 11.27 4.65
CA ALA A 755 -19.39 12.63 4.55
C ALA A 755 -18.59 13.62 5.41
N ASP A 756 -17.84 13.11 6.39
CA ASP A 756 -16.89 13.85 7.24
C ASP A 756 -15.64 12.98 7.40
N PRO A 757 -14.42 13.53 7.30
CA PRO A 757 -13.19 12.76 7.32
C PRO A 757 -13.11 11.74 8.45
N GLY A 758 -12.66 10.51 8.14
CA GLY A 758 -12.59 9.40 9.10
C GLY A 758 -13.90 8.67 9.37
N TRP A 759 -14.95 8.88 8.56
CA TRP A 759 -16.25 8.16 8.67
C TRP A 759 -17.04 8.43 9.94
N LYS A 760 -16.84 9.57 10.60
CA LYS A 760 -17.69 10.02 11.71
C LYS A 760 -19.13 10.25 11.23
N VAL A 761 -19.30 10.75 10.02
CA VAL A 761 -20.56 10.85 9.30
C VAL A 761 -20.47 10.01 8.03
N VAL A 762 -21.32 9.00 7.93
CA VAL A 762 -21.40 8.11 6.77
C VAL A 762 -22.45 8.60 5.80
N ARG A 763 -22.11 8.71 4.51
CA ARG A 763 -23.11 8.97 3.47
C ARG A 763 -23.55 7.67 2.82
N PHE A 764 -24.86 7.47 2.75
CA PHE A 764 -25.52 6.38 2.02
C PHE A 764 -26.28 6.98 0.83
N GLU A 765 -25.72 6.82 -0.36
CA GLU A 765 -26.27 7.40 -1.59
C GLU A 765 -26.03 6.43 -2.77
N PRO A 766 -26.62 5.23 -2.76
CA PRO A 766 -26.53 4.34 -3.91
C PRO A 766 -27.26 4.94 -5.12
N VAL A 767 -26.60 4.82 -6.29
CA VAL A 767 -27.16 5.33 -7.55
C VAL A 767 -27.32 4.13 -8.51
N PRO A 768 -28.49 3.47 -8.52
CA PRO A 768 -28.73 2.31 -9.37
C PRO A 768 -28.69 2.69 -10.87
N GLY A 769 -28.11 1.81 -11.68
CA GLY A 769 -28.03 2.03 -13.11
C GLY A 769 -27.59 0.78 -13.89
N GLY A 770 -27.60 0.90 -15.22
CA GLY A 770 -27.24 -0.21 -16.12
C GLY A 770 -28.17 -1.41 -15.95
N THR A 771 -27.59 -2.58 -15.93
CA THR A 771 -28.24 -3.87 -15.66
C THR A 771 -28.07 -4.34 -14.22
N ILE A 772 -27.45 -3.53 -13.35
CA ILE A 772 -27.19 -3.90 -11.95
C ILE A 772 -28.48 -3.72 -11.16
N SER A 773 -29.03 -4.84 -10.66
CA SER A 773 -30.29 -4.87 -9.93
C SER A 773 -30.13 -4.87 -8.40
N TRP A 774 -28.95 -5.17 -7.89
CA TRP A 774 -28.61 -5.08 -6.47
C TRP A 774 -27.09 -4.89 -6.28
N ALA A 775 -26.71 -4.30 -5.15
CA ALA A 775 -25.34 -4.30 -4.68
C ALA A 775 -25.28 -4.35 -3.15
N LYS A 776 -24.18 -4.87 -2.66
CA LYS A 776 -23.80 -4.93 -1.24
C LYS A 776 -22.40 -4.38 -1.10
N VAL A 777 -22.24 -3.48 -0.15
CA VAL A 777 -20.92 -2.95 0.23
C VAL A 777 -20.77 -2.98 1.73
N ARG A 778 -19.59 -3.37 2.19
CA ARG A 778 -19.22 -3.34 3.60
C ARG A 778 -17.86 -2.66 3.72
N PHE A 779 -17.74 -1.79 4.73
CA PHE A 779 -16.50 -1.15 5.09
C PHE A 779 -16.28 -1.23 6.60
N GLU A 780 -15.08 -1.64 7.02
CA GLU A 780 -14.70 -1.66 8.42
C GLU A 780 -13.85 -0.41 8.75
N GLY A 781 -14.54 0.68 8.97
CA GLY A 781 -13.95 1.99 9.23
C GLY A 781 -13.40 2.17 10.65
N PRO A 782 -12.86 3.36 10.96
CA PRO A 782 -12.31 3.69 12.28
C PRO A 782 -13.31 3.53 13.42
N TYR A 783 -14.58 3.83 13.19
CA TYR A 783 -15.65 3.72 14.20
C TYR A 783 -16.32 2.34 14.25
N GLY A 784 -16.16 1.50 13.25
CA GLY A 784 -16.76 0.17 13.16
C GLY A 784 -17.28 -0.15 11.77
N VAL A 785 -18.21 -1.09 11.70
CA VAL A 785 -18.71 -1.63 10.45
C VAL A 785 -19.82 -0.77 9.85
N VAL A 786 -19.60 -0.27 8.65
CA VAL A 786 -20.58 0.38 7.76
C VAL A 786 -21.05 -0.64 6.73
N LYS A 787 -22.37 -0.72 6.48
CA LYS A 787 -22.93 -1.56 5.40
C LYS A 787 -24.02 -0.81 4.65
N CYS A 788 -24.04 -1.01 3.33
CA CYS A 788 -25.17 -0.66 2.49
C CYS A 788 -25.51 -1.86 1.60
N GLU A 789 -26.74 -2.31 1.67
CA GLU A 789 -27.29 -3.37 0.82
C GLU A 789 -28.54 -2.81 0.14
N TRP A 790 -28.61 -2.83 -1.17
CA TRP A 790 -29.77 -2.36 -1.90
C TRP A 790 -30.17 -3.30 -3.04
N ALA A 791 -31.46 -3.26 -3.38
CA ALA A 791 -32.01 -3.99 -4.51
C ALA A 791 -33.15 -3.21 -5.17
N VAL A 792 -33.27 -3.34 -6.49
CA VAL A 792 -34.39 -2.90 -7.30
C VAL A 792 -35.25 -4.10 -7.70
N ASP A 793 -36.50 -4.08 -7.29
CA ASP A 793 -37.51 -5.11 -7.57
C ASP A 793 -38.70 -4.45 -8.26
N GLY A 794 -38.74 -4.57 -9.59
CA GLY A 794 -39.71 -3.84 -10.42
C GLY A 794 -39.55 -2.32 -10.28
N LYS A 795 -40.60 -1.66 -9.75
CA LYS A 795 -40.60 -0.23 -9.46
C LYS A 795 -40.33 0.09 -7.99
N ARG A 796 -39.71 -0.79 -7.26
CA ARG A 796 -39.45 -0.61 -5.83
C ARG A 796 -37.95 -0.74 -5.55
N PHE A 797 -37.38 0.33 -5.04
CA PHE A 797 -36.03 0.32 -4.49
C PHE A 797 -36.11 0.00 -2.98
N LYS A 798 -35.31 -0.94 -2.54
CA LYS A 798 -35.15 -1.32 -1.15
C LYS A 798 -33.69 -1.11 -0.74
N MET A 799 -33.46 -0.60 0.46
CA MET A 799 -32.11 -0.40 1.00
C MET A 799 -32.06 -0.70 2.49
N ARG A 800 -30.96 -1.32 2.91
CA ARG A 800 -30.59 -1.51 4.32
C ARG A 800 -29.24 -0.86 4.56
N ALA A 801 -29.21 0.14 5.45
CA ALA A 801 -28.03 0.90 5.83
C ALA A 801 -27.66 0.62 7.29
N THR A 802 -26.39 0.28 7.56
CA THR A 802 -25.90 0.08 8.93
C THR A 802 -24.86 1.15 9.26
N VAL A 803 -25.13 1.90 10.34
CA VAL A 803 -24.26 2.94 10.90
C VAL A 803 -23.67 2.42 12.20
N PRO A 804 -22.32 2.42 12.36
CA PRO A 804 -21.70 1.93 13.60
C PRO A 804 -22.01 2.86 14.79
N PRO A 805 -21.92 2.37 16.03
CA PRO A 805 -22.00 3.19 17.23
C PRO A 805 -21.01 4.37 17.20
N ASN A 806 -21.36 5.45 17.82
CA ASN A 806 -20.58 6.69 17.85
C ASN A 806 -20.38 7.37 16.47
N SER A 807 -21.18 6.99 15.46
CA SER A 807 -21.25 7.62 14.14
C SER A 807 -22.69 8.00 13.81
N THR A 808 -22.86 8.81 12.78
CA THR A 808 -24.16 9.18 12.21
C THR A 808 -24.20 8.90 10.72
N GLY A 809 -25.39 8.78 10.14
CA GLY A 809 -25.59 8.56 8.72
C GLY A 809 -26.36 9.69 8.05
N GLU A 810 -25.98 10.02 6.83
CA GLU A 810 -26.75 10.83 5.88
C GLU A 810 -27.24 9.90 4.76
N VAL A 811 -28.56 9.73 4.67
CA VAL A 811 -29.18 8.81 3.70
C VAL A 811 -29.89 9.62 2.62
N LYS A 812 -29.49 9.45 1.38
CA LYS A 812 -30.15 9.99 0.21
C LYS A 812 -30.63 8.85 -0.68
N LEU A 813 -31.94 8.72 -0.80
CA LEU A 813 -32.56 7.65 -1.58
C LEU A 813 -32.67 8.05 -3.05
N PRO A 814 -32.59 7.09 -4.00
CA PRO A 814 -32.79 7.36 -5.42
C PRO A 814 -34.11 8.07 -5.70
N GLY A 815 -34.06 9.15 -6.50
CA GLY A 815 -35.21 9.99 -6.80
C GLY A 815 -35.66 10.96 -5.70
N SER A 816 -35.06 10.91 -4.50
CA SER A 816 -35.33 11.86 -3.42
C SER A 816 -34.49 13.12 -3.52
N LYS A 817 -35.12 14.29 -3.23
CA LYS A 817 -34.39 15.57 -3.07
C LYS A 817 -33.86 15.80 -1.65
N GLY A 818 -34.34 15.03 -0.66
CA GLY A 818 -34.03 15.18 0.76
C GLY A 818 -32.91 14.23 1.22
N VAL A 819 -32.17 14.67 2.25
CA VAL A 819 -31.21 13.84 2.98
C VAL A 819 -31.81 13.52 4.35
N HIS A 820 -31.89 12.24 4.71
CA HIS A 820 -32.35 11.80 6.03
C HIS A 820 -31.12 11.60 6.91
N ARG A 821 -31.09 12.27 8.06
CA ARG A 821 -30.07 12.02 9.08
C ARG A 821 -30.51 10.92 10.03
N VAL A 822 -29.63 9.98 10.30
CA VAL A 822 -29.87 8.83 11.17
C VAL A 822 -28.70 8.65 12.15
N GLY A 823 -28.99 8.15 13.33
CA GLY A 823 -27.98 7.74 14.29
C GLY A 823 -27.46 6.33 14.03
N SER A 824 -26.70 5.78 14.97
CA SER A 824 -26.20 4.42 14.91
C SER A 824 -27.33 3.38 14.89
N GLY A 825 -27.07 2.25 14.25
CA GLY A 825 -28.03 1.15 14.09
C GLY A 825 -28.27 0.77 12.64
N THR A 826 -29.23 -0.11 12.41
CA THR A 826 -29.62 -0.55 11.06
C THR A 826 -30.96 0.11 10.68
N HIS A 827 -30.97 0.73 9.52
CA HIS A 827 -32.10 1.49 8.98
C HIS A 827 -32.54 0.87 7.65
N GLU A 828 -33.85 0.63 7.50
CA GLU A 828 -34.41 0.03 6.30
C GLU A 828 -35.33 1.03 5.56
N TYR A 829 -35.21 1.05 4.26
CA TYR A 829 -35.96 1.95 3.38
C TYR A 829 -36.61 1.18 2.24
N SER A 830 -37.77 1.63 1.82
CA SER A 830 -38.47 1.11 0.65
C SER A 830 -39.24 2.27 -0.02
N VAL A 831 -38.79 2.61 -1.23
CA VAL A 831 -39.38 3.72 -1.99
C VAL A 831 -39.78 3.29 -3.39
N VAL A 832 -40.72 4.02 -3.98
CA VAL A 832 -41.00 3.87 -5.42
C VAL A 832 -39.84 4.44 -6.21
N TYR A 833 -39.37 3.67 -7.15
CA TYR A 833 -38.25 4.01 -8.02
C TYR A 833 -38.59 3.67 -9.46
N THR A 834 -38.38 4.61 -10.33
CA THR A 834 -38.51 4.39 -11.78
C THR A 834 -37.11 4.41 -12.37
N PRO A 835 -36.55 3.25 -12.75
CA PRO A 835 -35.24 3.20 -13.43
C PRO A 835 -35.24 4.08 -14.68
N GLU A 836 -34.12 4.76 -14.91
CA GLU A 836 -33.89 5.43 -16.18
C GLU A 836 -33.83 4.41 -17.31
N PRO A 837 -34.20 4.79 -18.55
CA PRO A 837 -34.15 3.88 -19.69
C PRO A 837 -32.75 3.28 -19.92
N TRP A 838 -32.73 1.96 -20.17
CA TRP A 838 -31.51 1.25 -20.48
C TRP A 838 -31.64 0.46 -21.78
N PRO A 839 -30.65 0.44 -22.70
CA PRO A 839 -29.45 1.29 -22.69
C PRO A 839 -29.78 2.78 -22.91
N PRO A 840 -28.87 3.72 -22.51
CA PRO A 840 -29.10 5.15 -22.78
C PRO A 840 -29.23 5.36 -24.29
N LYS A 841 -30.21 6.19 -24.68
CA LYS A 841 -30.44 6.51 -26.10
C LYS A 841 -29.26 7.32 -26.64
N ALA A 842 -28.83 7.04 -27.86
CA ALA A 842 -27.96 7.94 -28.58
C ALA A 842 -28.73 9.28 -28.80
N THR A 843 -28.13 10.37 -28.32
CA THR A 843 -28.66 11.74 -28.51
C THR A 843 -28.27 12.31 -29.85
#